data_edad65672315d5354adbc1b7a0ddcb5d
#
_entry.id   edad65672315d5354adbc1b7a0ddcb5d
#
_cell.length_a   1.000
_cell.length_b   1.000
_cell.length_c   1.000
_cell.angle_alpha   90.00
_cell.angle_beta   90.00
_cell.angle_gamma   90.00
#
_symmetry.space_group_name_H-M   'P 1'
#
loop_
_entity.id
_entity.type
_entity.pdbx_description
1 polymer ?
#
loop_
_entity_poly.entity_id
_entity_poly.type
_entity_poly.pdbx_seq_one_letter_code
_entity_poly.pdbx_strand_id
1 'polypeptide(L)'
;MKGKYKALVALVLLIILLPLTLLMTLGLWVPTLAGIWLPVGTRIALDESPRITRKGLSIPDLRYLVNDCQLAQLKHAELSHPDRWQLVIGALEIDSACLAKLPESAPSPAAPTTLAQWQAMLPNTSITIDKLVLSPWQTWQGKLSLSLTPAIQQLRYQGDKVNIQGRLQGQTLTISEFAIDAFENLPPVKLVGEFTMPLVPDGLPVKGRAVATLNLPQEPSLVDAELEWRENTGQLIVMARDNADPLLDLPWLITHEQFTISDGRWNWPYQGFPLSGRMGIKIDNWQQGLENALISGRINVLTQGEAGKGNAVLNFGPGKLSMDNSVMPMQLTGEAKQGNLIFYARLPAKLTGSLSDPALAFEPGALLRSRGRLIDSLDIDEIRWPLAGVKVTQRGVDGRLQAILQAHENELGDFVLHMDGLANDFLPDAGRWQWRYWGNGRFTPMNARWDVAGKGEWHDNTITLNDLSTGFDQLQYGTMKVESPRLILDKPVVWVRDVQNPSFSGALSLDAGQTLFTGGSVLPPSTLKFHVEGREPTYFLFKGDLHAGAIGPVRVNGRWDGIRLRGNAWWPKQSLTVFQPLVPPDWKMKLRDGELYVQVAFSAAPDQGFRAGGHGVLKDGSAWMPDNKVNGVDFVLPFRFGDGAWHLGARGPVTLRIAEVINLVTAKNITADLQ
;
A
#
# COMPACT_ATOMS: atom_id res chain seq x y z
N MET A 1 86.21 -32.91 -48.91
CA MET A 1 85.46 -33.40 -47.75
C MET A 1 85.11 -32.32 -46.71
N LYS A 2 85.78 -31.19 -46.60
CA LYS A 2 85.55 -30.11 -45.60
C LYS A 2 84.23 -29.31 -45.81
N GLY A 3 83.65 -29.23 -47.02
CA GLY A 3 82.38 -28.47 -47.28
C GLY A 3 81.11 -29.17 -46.84
N LYS A 4 81.04 -30.50 -46.97
CA LYS A 4 79.86 -31.29 -46.59
C LYS A 4 79.65 -31.35 -45.09
N TYR A 5 80.70 -31.30 -44.27
CA TYR A 5 80.69 -31.28 -42.84
C TYR A 5 80.14 -29.91 -42.30
N LYS A 6 80.53 -28.81 -42.97
CA LYS A 6 80.06 -27.46 -42.62
C LYS A 6 78.54 -27.29 -42.92
N ALA A 7 78.08 -27.87 -44.04
CA ALA A 7 76.70 -27.86 -44.40
C ALA A 7 75.86 -28.72 -43.46
N LEU A 8 76.39 -29.90 -43.05
CA LEU A 8 75.69 -30.76 -42.05
C LEU A 8 75.64 -30.14 -40.67
N VAL A 9 76.68 -29.47 -40.21
CA VAL A 9 76.76 -28.76 -38.94
C VAL A 9 75.80 -27.53 -38.99
N ALA A 10 75.76 -26.80 -40.11
CA ALA A 10 74.81 -25.68 -40.29
C ALA A 10 73.34 -26.15 -40.31
N LEU A 11 73.06 -27.29 -40.94
CA LEU A 11 71.74 -27.89 -40.97
C LEU A 11 71.33 -28.37 -39.57
N VAL A 12 72.22 -29.03 -38.84
CA VAL A 12 71.95 -29.47 -37.45
C VAL A 12 71.73 -28.26 -36.52
N LEU A 13 72.57 -27.22 -36.66
CA LEU A 13 72.37 -25.97 -35.94
C LEU A 13 71.06 -25.29 -36.29
N LEU A 14 70.65 -25.27 -37.55
CA LEU A 14 69.40 -24.71 -38.00
C LEU A 14 68.20 -25.50 -37.46
N ILE A 15 68.30 -26.85 -37.46
CA ILE A 15 67.27 -27.75 -36.89
C ILE A 15 67.13 -27.58 -35.37
N ILE A 16 68.23 -27.21 -34.69
CA ILE A 16 68.16 -26.96 -33.22
C ILE A 16 67.85 -25.50 -32.90
N LEU A 17 68.44 -24.54 -33.64
CA LEU A 17 68.24 -23.12 -33.38
C LEU A 17 66.84 -22.62 -33.82
N LEU A 18 66.27 -23.14 -34.90
CA LEU A 18 64.97 -22.73 -35.39
C LEU A 18 63.81 -23.05 -34.40
N PRO A 19 63.68 -24.28 -33.88
CA PRO A 19 62.75 -24.57 -32.84
C PRO A 19 63.05 -23.81 -31.54
N LEU A 20 64.34 -23.61 -31.19
CA LEU A 20 64.68 -22.84 -29.99
C LEU A 20 64.32 -21.35 -30.11
N THR A 21 64.56 -20.74 -31.29
CA THR A 21 64.13 -19.36 -31.54
C THR A 21 62.60 -19.23 -31.64
N LEU A 22 61.91 -20.19 -32.23
CA LEU A 22 60.46 -20.29 -32.24
C LEU A 22 59.90 -20.38 -30.80
N LEU A 23 60.52 -21.18 -29.95
CA LEU A 23 60.19 -21.35 -28.57
C LEU A 23 60.44 -20.08 -27.72
N MET A 24 61.55 -19.39 -27.97
CA MET A 24 61.88 -18.14 -27.29
C MET A 24 61.01 -16.94 -27.74
N THR A 25 60.47 -17.01 -28.94
CA THR A 25 59.59 -15.95 -29.50
C THR A 25 58.12 -16.26 -29.44
N LEU A 26 57.72 -17.28 -28.68
CA LEU A 26 56.32 -17.67 -28.46
C LEU A 26 55.41 -16.47 -28.11
N GLY A 27 55.89 -15.57 -27.27
CA GLY A 27 55.15 -14.37 -26.87
C GLY A 27 54.84 -13.38 -28.00
N LEU A 28 55.60 -13.42 -29.09
CA LEU A 28 55.44 -12.51 -30.22
C LEU A 28 54.49 -13.05 -31.30
N TRP A 29 54.64 -14.33 -31.67
CA TRP A 29 53.86 -14.85 -32.80
C TRP A 29 52.59 -15.59 -32.40
N VAL A 30 52.45 -16.10 -31.17
CA VAL A 30 51.23 -16.76 -30.71
C VAL A 30 50.04 -15.83 -30.72
N PRO A 31 50.12 -14.58 -30.20
CA PRO A 31 48.97 -13.64 -30.31
C PRO A 31 48.62 -13.32 -31.78
N THR A 32 49.61 -13.21 -32.65
CA THR A 32 49.42 -12.89 -34.08
C THR A 32 48.75 -14.04 -34.83
N LEU A 33 49.22 -15.28 -34.60
CA LEU A 33 48.59 -16.47 -35.19
C LEU A 33 47.23 -16.76 -34.63
N ALA A 34 47.04 -16.58 -33.31
CA ALA A 34 45.73 -16.71 -32.69
C ALA A 34 44.73 -15.72 -33.28
N GLY A 35 45.17 -14.51 -33.63
CA GLY A 35 44.33 -13.50 -34.28
C GLY A 35 43.72 -13.91 -35.61
N ILE A 36 44.32 -14.90 -36.32
CA ILE A 36 43.77 -15.43 -37.57
C ILE A 36 42.53 -16.29 -37.33
N TRP A 37 42.44 -16.92 -36.17
CA TRP A 37 41.35 -17.84 -35.78
C TRP A 37 40.31 -17.20 -34.88
N LEU A 38 40.61 -16.01 -34.35
CA LEU A 38 39.70 -15.30 -33.46
C LEU A 38 38.69 -14.44 -34.22
N PRO A 39 37.50 -14.23 -33.66
CA PRO A 39 36.51 -13.32 -34.24
C PRO A 39 37.08 -11.90 -34.43
N VAL A 40 36.59 -11.21 -35.46
CA VAL A 40 36.97 -9.81 -35.71
C VAL A 40 36.66 -8.94 -34.50
N GLY A 41 37.61 -8.08 -34.10
CA GLY A 41 37.47 -7.23 -32.90
C GLY A 41 37.94 -7.91 -31.61
N THR A 42 38.42 -9.15 -31.68
CA THR A 42 38.96 -9.83 -30.50
C THR A 42 40.48 -10.03 -30.66
N ARG A 43 41.19 -10.00 -29.53
CA ARG A 43 42.65 -10.23 -29.51
C ARG A 43 43.10 -10.89 -28.21
N ILE A 44 44.20 -11.62 -28.32
CA ILE A 44 44.95 -12.14 -27.18
C ILE A 44 46.14 -11.23 -26.90
N ALA A 45 46.35 -10.89 -25.65
CA ALA A 45 47.54 -10.18 -25.18
C ALA A 45 48.25 -11.07 -24.14
N LEU A 46 49.57 -11.14 -24.26
CA LEU A 46 50.44 -11.84 -23.34
C LEU A 46 51.35 -10.81 -22.66
N ASP A 47 51.28 -10.68 -21.34
CA ASP A 47 52.17 -9.76 -20.62
C ASP A 47 53.53 -10.37 -20.37
N GLU A 48 53.59 -11.70 -20.24
CA GLU A 48 54.83 -12.46 -20.16
C GLU A 48 54.84 -13.58 -21.21
N SER A 49 56.04 -13.84 -21.75
CA SER A 49 56.20 -14.90 -22.75
C SER A 49 55.96 -16.28 -22.16
N PRO A 50 55.22 -17.16 -22.88
CA PRO A 50 55.08 -18.55 -22.51
C PRO A 50 56.45 -19.26 -22.40
N ARG A 51 56.56 -20.21 -21.47
CA ARG A 51 57.77 -20.94 -21.19
C ARG A 51 57.54 -22.44 -21.27
N ILE A 52 58.46 -23.17 -21.85
CA ILE A 52 58.48 -24.63 -21.80
C ILE A 52 59.17 -25.07 -20.52
N THR A 53 58.52 -25.83 -19.71
CA THR A 53 59.03 -26.43 -18.47
C THR A 53 59.19 -27.92 -18.63
N ARG A 54 59.75 -28.59 -17.62
CA ARG A 54 59.88 -30.06 -17.63
C ARG A 54 58.55 -30.78 -17.61
N LYS A 55 57.47 -30.07 -17.17
CA LYS A 55 56.14 -30.61 -17.06
C LYS A 55 55.26 -30.29 -18.27
N GLY A 56 55.57 -29.25 -19.02
CA GLY A 56 54.80 -28.83 -20.16
C GLY A 56 54.97 -27.34 -20.51
N LEU A 57 53.96 -26.74 -21.11
CA LEU A 57 53.91 -25.33 -21.49
C LEU A 57 53.31 -24.51 -20.35
N SER A 58 54.04 -23.52 -19.88
CA SER A 58 53.57 -22.56 -18.87
C SER A 58 53.27 -21.21 -19.52
N ILE A 59 52.10 -20.68 -19.26
CA ILE A 59 51.61 -19.37 -19.70
C ILE A 59 51.38 -18.55 -18.44
N PRO A 60 52.27 -17.59 -18.11
CA PRO A 60 52.14 -16.82 -16.86
C PRO A 60 50.94 -15.91 -16.81
N ASP A 61 50.64 -15.18 -17.88
CA ASP A 61 49.51 -14.27 -18.01
C ASP A 61 48.99 -14.23 -19.44
N LEU A 62 47.68 -14.33 -19.62
CA LEU A 62 47.01 -14.21 -20.90
C LEU A 62 45.75 -13.41 -20.71
N ARG A 63 45.55 -12.36 -21.50
CA ARG A 63 44.34 -11.56 -21.54
C ARG A 63 43.62 -11.74 -22.87
N TYR A 64 42.32 -11.96 -22.79
CA TYR A 64 41.42 -11.97 -23.94
C TYR A 64 40.59 -10.70 -23.97
N LEU A 65 40.76 -9.91 -25.02
CA LEU A 65 40.13 -8.63 -25.17
C LEU A 65 39.13 -8.66 -26.32
N VAL A 66 37.99 -8.02 -26.10
CA VAL A 66 36.91 -7.82 -27.07
C VAL A 66 36.67 -6.32 -27.19
N ASN A 67 37.02 -5.73 -28.36
CA ASN A 67 36.92 -4.28 -28.60
C ASN A 67 37.50 -3.45 -27.41
N ASP A 68 38.72 -3.79 -27.00
CA ASP A 68 39.44 -3.21 -25.85
C ASP A 68 38.83 -3.43 -24.46
N CYS A 69 37.75 -4.23 -24.36
CA CYS A 69 37.20 -4.70 -23.10
C CYS A 69 37.86 -6.03 -22.70
N GLN A 70 38.43 -6.12 -21.52
CA GLN A 70 39.06 -7.35 -21.04
C GLN A 70 37.97 -8.34 -20.60
N LEU A 71 37.58 -9.25 -21.51
CA LEU A 71 36.60 -10.28 -21.23
C LEU A 71 37.12 -11.34 -20.27
N ALA A 72 38.39 -11.76 -20.46
CA ALA A 72 38.99 -12.78 -19.60
C ALA A 72 40.48 -12.50 -19.34
N GLN A 73 40.93 -12.80 -18.13
CA GLN A 73 42.32 -12.84 -17.75
C GLN A 73 42.65 -14.17 -17.09
N LEU A 74 43.66 -14.82 -17.64
CA LEU A 74 44.15 -16.09 -17.16
C LEU A 74 45.53 -15.89 -16.59
N LYS A 75 45.77 -16.37 -15.36
CA LYS A 75 47.04 -16.27 -14.65
C LYS A 75 47.56 -17.66 -14.29
N HIS A 76 48.84 -17.89 -14.50
CA HIS A 76 49.55 -19.11 -14.15
C HIS A 76 48.92 -20.39 -14.73
N ALA A 77 48.76 -20.44 -16.05
CA ALA A 77 48.32 -21.66 -16.72
C ALA A 77 49.48 -22.60 -17.04
N GLU A 78 49.30 -23.88 -16.80
CA GLU A 78 50.23 -24.94 -17.12
C GLU A 78 49.53 -26.04 -17.95
N LEU A 79 49.97 -26.25 -19.18
CA LEU A 79 49.48 -27.28 -20.08
C LEU A 79 50.49 -28.42 -20.12
N SER A 80 50.06 -29.63 -19.75
CA SER A 80 50.92 -30.85 -19.72
C SER A 80 50.18 -32.03 -20.37
N HIS A 81 50.90 -33.09 -20.72
CA HIS A 81 50.38 -34.32 -21.29
C HIS A 81 51.07 -35.53 -20.72
N PRO A 82 50.82 -35.89 -19.44
CA PRO A 82 51.40 -37.16 -18.89
C PRO A 82 50.75 -38.40 -19.56
N ASP A 83 49.44 -38.64 -19.31
CA ASP A 83 48.65 -39.71 -19.94
C ASP A 83 47.47 -39.13 -20.74
N ARG A 84 47.05 -37.94 -20.38
CA ARG A 84 45.99 -37.14 -21.03
C ARG A 84 46.38 -35.67 -20.96
N TRP A 85 45.75 -34.85 -21.76
CA TRP A 85 45.93 -33.40 -21.67
C TRP A 85 45.47 -32.89 -20.31
N GLN A 86 46.30 -32.12 -19.65
CA GLN A 86 46.02 -31.48 -18.38
C GLN A 86 46.29 -29.98 -18.50
N LEU A 87 45.28 -29.18 -18.22
CA LEU A 87 45.39 -27.72 -18.15
C LEU A 87 45.07 -27.30 -16.71
N VAL A 88 46.08 -26.76 -16.03
CA VAL A 88 45.90 -26.21 -14.67
C VAL A 88 46.05 -24.70 -14.75
N ILE A 89 45.08 -23.97 -14.25
CA ILE A 89 45.04 -22.52 -14.27
C ILE A 89 44.96 -22.04 -12.82
N GLY A 90 45.91 -21.21 -12.40
CA GLY A 90 45.91 -20.64 -11.04
C GLY A 90 44.75 -19.69 -10.79
N ALA A 91 44.51 -18.78 -11.73
CA ALA A 91 43.33 -17.90 -11.65
C ALA A 91 42.80 -17.58 -13.05
N LEU A 92 41.46 -17.55 -13.17
CA LEU A 92 40.73 -17.08 -14.35
C LEU A 92 39.66 -16.07 -13.89
N GLU A 93 39.80 -14.85 -14.38
CA GLU A 93 38.85 -13.77 -14.13
C GLU A 93 38.09 -13.50 -15.44
N ILE A 94 36.76 -13.53 -15.39
CA ILE A 94 35.84 -13.27 -16.51
C ILE A 94 34.95 -12.09 -16.17
N ASP A 95 34.91 -11.09 -17.07
CA ASP A 95 34.01 -9.97 -16.98
C ASP A 95 32.82 -10.15 -17.93
N SER A 96 31.67 -10.52 -17.37
CA SER A 96 30.45 -10.76 -18.15
C SER A 96 29.91 -9.48 -18.82
N ALA A 97 30.26 -8.29 -18.34
CA ALA A 97 29.86 -7.04 -18.98
C ALA A 97 30.47 -6.86 -20.37
N CYS A 98 31.64 -7.48 -20.61
CA CYS A 98 32.29 -7.48 -21.92
C CYS A 98 31.61 -8.42 -22.93
N LEU A 99 30.77 -9.37 -22.50
CA LEU A 99 30.07 -10.28 -23.41
C LEU A 99 29.16 -9.55 -24.40
N ALA A 100 28.54 -8.46 -23.96
CA ALA A 100 27.69 -7.64 -24.82
C ALA A 100 28.43 -6.94 -25.96
N LYS A 101 29.78 -6.89 -25.88
CA LYS A 101 30.66 -6.32 -26.92
C LYS A 101 31.21 -7.35 -27.89
N LEU A 102 30.88 -8.63 -27.72
CA LEU A 102 31.23 -9.66 -28.67
C LEU A 102 30.58 -9.35 -30.03
N PRO A 103 31.36 -9.41 -31.14
CA PRO A 103 30.79 -9.20 -32.46
C PRO A 103 29.77 -10.29 -32.75
N GLU A 104 28.64 -9.89 -33.34
CA GLU A 104 27.67 -10.85 -33.86
C GLU A 104 28.39 -11.72 -34.91
N SER A 105 28.31 -13.04 -34.72
CA SER A 105 28.90 -13.99 -35.69
C SER A 105 28.17 -13.81 -37.02
N ALA A 106 28.92 -13.47 -38.07
CA ALA A 106 28.36 -13.51 -39.42
C ALA A 106 27.78 -14.90 -39.68
N PRO A 107 26.60 -15.03 -40.28
CA PRO A 107 26.00 -16.31 -40.59
C PRO A 107 26.99 -17.13 -41.43
N SER A 108 27.57 -18.17 -40.83
CA SER A 108 28.48 -19.07 -41.53
C SER A 108 27.68 -19.90 -42.50
N PRO A 109 28.11 -20.01 -43.77
CA PRO A 109 27.46 -20.92 -44.74
C PRO A 109 27.68 -22.41 -44.42
N ALA A 110 28.53 -22.73 -43.44
CA ALA A 110 28.73 -24.09 -42.95
C ALA A 110 27.59 -24.51 -42.04
N ALA A 111 27.09 -25.72 -42.18
CA ALA A 111 26.11 -26.30 -41.27
C ALA A 111 26.65 -26.24 -39.83
N PRO A 112 25.83 -25.85 -38.83
CA PRO A 112 26.26 -25.77 -37.47
C PRO A 112 26.76 -27.15 -36.98
N THR A 113 27.91 -27.16 -36.31
CA THR A 113 28.47 -28.41 -35.72
C THR A 113 27.47 -28.94 -34.69
N THR A 114 27.05 -30.18 -34.87
CA THR A 114 26.14 -30.81 -33.90
C THR A 114 26.85 -31.10 -32.58
N LEU A 115 26.12 -31.22 -31.50
CA LEU A 115 26.68 -31.59 -30.19
C LEU A 115 27.51 -32.89 -30.26
N ALA A 116 27.01 -33.89 -30.98
CA ALA A 116 27.68 -35.16 -31.17
C ALA A 116 29.02 -35.01 -31.95
N GLN A 117 29.06 -34.17 -32.98
CA GLN A 117 30.28 -33.88 -33.73
C GLN A 117 31.29 -33.15 -32.84
N TRP A 118 30.84 -32.19 -32.04
CA TRP A 118 31.69 -31.47 -31.11
C TRP A 118 32.29 -32.43 -30.07
N GLN A 119 31.45 -33.29 -29.46
CA GLN A 119 31.90 -34.30 -28.49
C GLN A 119 32.95 -35.27 -29.10
N ALA A 120 32.76 -35.71 -30.32
CA ALA A 120 33.67 -36.60 -31.01
C ALA A 120 35.08 -35.98 -31.26
N MET A 121 35.15 -34.65 -31.36
CA MET A 121 36.40 -33.91 -31.55
C MET A 121 37.14 -33.62 -30.24
N LEU A 122 36.50 -33.82 -29.08
CA LEU A 122 37.14 -33.51 -27.79
C LEU A 122 38.30 -34.46 -27.50
N PRO A 123 39.49 -33.94 -27.24
CA PRO A 123 40.58 -34.75 -26.71
C PRO A 123 40.29 -35.10 -25.24
N ASN A 124 40.89 -36.22 -24.78
CA ASN A 124 40.85 -36.56 -23.36
C ASN A 124 41.60 -35.50 -22.56
N THR A 125 40.87 -34.60 -21.92
CA THR A 125 41.41 -33.42 -21.27
C THR A 125 40.87 -33.24 -19.87
N SER A 126 41.74 -32.84 -18.96
CA SER A 126 41.36 -32.37 -17.61
C SER A 126 41.76 -30.91 -17.47
N ILE A 127 40.80 -30.07 -17.09
CA ILE A 127 41.02 -28.65 -16.84
C ILE A 127 40.72 -28.39 -15.38
N THR A 128 41.65 -27.77 -14.69
CA THR A 128 41.44 -27.33 -13.29
C THR A 128 41.77 -25.86 -13.20
N ILE A 129 40.86 -25.10 -12.66
CA ILE A 129 40.99 -23.66 -12.37
C ILE A 129 40.88 -23.52 -10.86
N ASP A 130 41.97 -23.12 -10.20
CA ASP A 130 41.99 -23.03 -8.75
C ASP A 130 41.19 -21.85 -8.25
N LYS A 131 41.14 -20.75 -9.00
CA LYS A 131 40.30 -19.59 -8.68
C LYS A 131 39.63 -19.07 -9.94
N LEU A 132 38.34 -19.33 -10.09
CA LEU A 132 37.46 -18.72 -11.09
C LEU A 132 36.72 -17.55 -10.47
N VAL A 133 36.76 -16.37 -11.10
CA VAL A 133 36.02 -15.18 -10.70
C VAL A 133 35.17 -14.71 -11.85
N LEU A 134 33.86 -14.54 -11.62
CA LEU A 134 32.92 -13.99 -12.58
C LEU A 134 32.49 -12.59 -12.12
N SER A 135 32.90 -11.56 -12.85
CA SER A 135 32.47 -10.18 -12.62
C SER A 135 31.22 -9.90 -13.44
N PRO A 136 30.25 -9.16 -12.93
CA PRO A 136 30.19 -8.48 -11.62
C PRO A 136 29.75 -9.40 -10.45
N TRP A 137 29.48 -10.68 -10.69
CA TRP A 137 28.96 -11.62 -9.68
C TRP A 137 30.11 -12.20 -8.83
N GLN A 138 30.61 -11.43 -7.90
CA GLN A 138 31.71 -11.86 -7.01
C GLN A 138 31.33 -13.06 -6.12
N THR A 139 30.07 -13.34 -5.92
CA THR A 139 29.56 -14.55 -5.24
C THR A 139 29.92 -15.85 -5.93
N TRP A 140 30.32 -15.78 -7.21
CA TRP A 140 30.72 -16.89 -8.04
C TRP A 140 32.25 -17.05 -8.07
N GLN A 141 32.91 -16.89 -6.93
CA GLN A 141 34.33 -17.24 -6.79
C GLN A 141 34.46 -18.68 -6.34
N GLY A 142 35.31 -19.44 -7.00
CA GLY A 142 35.54 -20.83 -6.62
C GLY A 142 36.49 -21.60 -7.54
N LYS A 143 36.62 -22.88 -7.24
CA LYS A 143 37.42 -23.82 -8.00
C LYS A 143 36.55 -24.51 -9.06
N LEU A 144 37.04 -24.54 -10.29
CA LEU A 144 36.40 -25.27 -11.39
C LEU A 144 37.27 -26.46 -11.81
N SER A 145 36.65 -27.61 -11.95
CA SER A 145 37.24 -28.81 -12.49
C SER A 145 36.41 -29.35 -13.64
N LEU A 146 37.01 -29.52 -14.80
CA LEU A 146 36.40 -30.09 -15.97
C LEU A 146 37.15 -31.38 -16.36
N SER A 147 36.41 -32.44 -16.64
CA SER A 147 36.96 -33.65 -17.24
C SER A 147 36.23 -33.92 -18.55
N LEU A 148 36.95 -33.83 -19.66
CA LEU A 148 36.40 -33.88 -20.99
C LEU A 148 36.91 -35.15 -21.67
N THR A 149 35.96 -36.00 -22.07
CA THR A 149 36.21 -37.14 -22.98
C THR A 149 35.14 -37.14 -24.05
N PRO A 150 35.34 -37.78 -25.21
CA PRO A 150 34.31 -37.87 -26.24
C PRO A 150 32.98 -38.46 -25.73
N ALA A 151 33.05 -39.40 -24.78
CA ALA A 151 31.87 -40.07 -24.26
C ALA A 151 31.15 -39.32 -23.11
N ILE A 152 31.92 -38.66 -22.26
CA ILE A 152 31.41 -38.01 -21.05
C ILE A 152 32.19 -36.73 -20.79
N GLN A 153 31.45 -35.63 -20.58
CA GLN A 153 31.99 -34.37 -20.09
C GLN A 153 31.47 -34.13 -18.68
N GLN A 154 32.37 -33.87 -17.74
CA GLN A 154 32.05 -33.63 -16.35
C GLN A 154 32.51 -32.25 -15.92
N LEU A 155 31.67 -31.59 -15.14
CA LEU A 155 31.92 -30.28 -14.54
C LEU A 155 31.74 -30.37 -13.04
N ARG A 156 32.67 -29.81 -12.29
CA ARG A 156 32.56 -29.60 -10.85
C ARG A 156 33.03 -28.19 -10.51
N TYR A 157 32.14 -27.39 -10.02
CA TYR A 157 32.41 -26.06 -9.50
C TYR A 157 32.23 -26.06 -7.99
N GLN A 158 33.20 -25.56 -7.24
CA GLN A 158 33.17 -25.44 -5.79
C GLN A 158 33.56 -24.03 -5.39
N GLY A 159 32.60 -23.25 -4.93
CA GLY A 159 32.77 -21.89 -4.41
C GLY A 159 32.30 -21.76 -2.99
N ASP A 160 32.51 -20.60 -2.40
CA ASP A 160 32.06 -20.30 -1.02
C ASP A 160 30.53 -20.32 -0.88
N LYS A 161 29.85 -19.89 -1.94
CA LYS A 161 28.37 -19.73 -1.94
C LYS A 161 27.67 -20.57 -3.02
N VAL A 162 28.42 -21.15 -3.94
CA VAL A 162 27.90 -21.89 -5.09
C VAL A 162 28.66 -23.17 -5.31
N ASN A 163 27.96 -24.29 -5.31
CA ASN A 163 28.50 -25.59 -5.66
C ASN A 163 27.66 -26.21 -6.77
N ILE A 164 28.32 -26.67 -7.84
CA ILE A 164 27.63 -27.29 -8.98
C ILE A 164 28.45 -28.51 -9.41
N GLN A 165 27.74 -29.65 -9.55
CA GLN A 165 28.32 -30.86 -10.14
C GLN A 165 27.40 -31.39 -11.22
N GLY A 166 27.93 -31.56 -12.40
CA GLY A 166 27.16 -32.03 -13.53
C GLY A 166 27.97 -32.87 -14.51
N ARG A 167 27.27 -33.65 -15.32
CA ARG A 167 27.83 -34.42 -16.43
C ARG A 167 26.94 -34.36 -17.64
N LEU A 168 27.57 -34.33 -18.77
CA LEU A 168 26.90 -34.48 -20.07
C LEU A 168 27.38 -35.80 -20.69
N GLN A 169 26.42 -36.67 -21.00
CA GLN A 169 26.67 -37.97 -21.62
C GLN A 169 25.76 -38.11 -22.85
N GLY A 170 26.32 -38.15 -24.03
CA GLY A 170 25.58 -38.02 -25.26
C GLY A 170 24.81 -36.68 -25.26
N GLN A 171 23.50 -36.75 -25.41
CA GLN A 171 22.63 -35.57 -25.38
C GLN A 171 21.97 -35.34 -24.01
N THR A 172 22.35 -36.09 -22.97
CA THR A 172 21.70 -35.98 -21.65
C THR A 172 22.61 -35.23 -20.68
N LEU A 173 22.15 -34.07 -20.21
CA LEU A 173 22.76 -33.31 -19.14
C LEU A 173 22.16 -33.76 -17.79
N THR A 174 23.01 -34.18 -16.88
CA THR A 174 22.59 -34.48 -15.50
C THR A 174 23.39 -33.55 -14.56
N ILE A 175 22.67 -32.68 -13.86
CA ILE A 175 23.21 -31.95 -12.73
C ILE A 175 22.88 -32.75 -11.48
N SER A 176 23.91 -33.37 -10.88
CA SER A 176 23.73 -34.22 -9.69
C SER A 176 23.64 -33.41 -8.41
N GLU A 177 24.17 -32.20 -8.42
CA GLU A 177 24.12 -31.27 -7.30
C GLU A 177 24.24 -29.84 -7.82
N PHE A 178 23.36 -28.96 -7.38
CA PHE A 178 23.62 -27.54 -7.35
C PHE A 178 23.18 -26.99 -5.98
N ALA A 179 23.99 -26.12 -5.41
CA ALA A 179 23.72 -25.47 -4.13
C ALA A 179 24.17 -24.02 -4.23
N ILE A 180 23.25 -23.11 -3.90
CA ILE A 180 23.48 -21.66 -3.94
C ILE A 180 22.99 -21.09 -2.61
N ASP A 181 23.91 -20.47 -1.84
CA ASP A 181 23.58 -19.99 -0.49
C ASP A 181 23.13 -18.54 -0.42
N ALA A 182 23.37 -17.72 -1.43
CA ALA A 182 22.87 -16.35 -1.47
C ALA A 182 22.95 -15.76 -2.89
N PHE A 183 21.96 -14.96 -3.23
CA PHE A 183 21.98 -14.06 -4.38
C PHE A 183 22.14 -12.61 -3.91
N GLU A 184 22.93 -11.82 -4.63
CA GLU A 184 22.96 -10.37 -4.40
C GLU A 184 21.60 -9.76 -4.73
N ASN A 185 21.15 -8.82 -3.91
CA ASN A 185 19.88 -8.10 -4.05
C ASN A 185 18.59 -8.93 -3.89
N LEU A 186 18.66 -10.16 -3.42
CA LEU A 186 17.50 -10.97 -3.07
C LEU A 186 17.50 -11.29 -1.57
N PRO A 187 16.34 -11.59 -0.97
CA PRO A 187 16.31 -12.15 0.39
C PRO A 187 17.27 -13.33 0.50
N PRO A 188 17.88 -13.59 1.66
CA PRO A 188 18.76 -14.72 1.84
C PRO A 188 18.08 -16.00 1.35
N VAL A 189 18.58 -16.57 0.28
CA VAL A 189 18.06 -17.78 -0.35
C VAL A 189 19.12 -18.86 -0.30
N LYS A 190 18.74 -20.00 0.23
CA LYS A 190 19.48 -21.23 0.03
C LYS A 190 18.74 -22.08 -0.99
N LEU A 191 19.36 -22.32 -2.14
CA LEU A 191 18.81 -23.15 -3.21
C LEU A 191 19.68 -24.39 -3.38
N VAL A 192 19.06 -25.56 -3.29
CA VAL A 192 19.73 -26.87 -3.47
C VAL A 192 18.90 -27.70 -4.43
N GLY A 193 19.56 -28.44 -5.32
CA GLY A 193 18.78 -29.31 -6.19
C GLY A 193 19.61 -30.19 -7.10
N GLU A 194 18.90 -30.99 -7.89
CA GLU A 194 19.41 -31.86 -8.94
C GLU A 194 18.42 -31.89 -10.12
N PHE A 195 18.90 -32.11 -11.33
CA PHE A 195 18.02 -32.29 -12.49
C PHE A 195 18.69 -33.05 -13.65
N THR A 196 17.86 -33.65 -14.48
CA THR A 196 18.28 -34.31 -15.72
C THR A 196 17.44 -33.81 -16.88
N MET A 197 18.09 -33.39 -17.96
CA MET A 197 17.41 -32.91 -19.17
C MET A 197 18.14 -33.32 -20.44
N PRO A 198 17.44 -33.57 -21.56
CA PRO A 198 18.06 -33.74 -22.86
C PRO A 198 18.50 -32.37 -23.43
N LEU A 199 19.70 -32.27 -23.95
CA LEU A 199 20.22 -31.11 -24.70
C LEU A 199 19.84 -31.22 -26.19
N VAL A 200 18.57 -31.11 -26.46
CA VAL A 200 18.02 -31.04 -27.81
C VAL A 200 17.24 -29.73 -27.96
N PRO A 201 17.04 -29.21 -29.18
CA PRO A 201 16.39 -27.89 -29.37
C PRO A 201 15.09 -27.72 -28.59
N ASP A 202 14.26 -28.76 -28.49
CA ASP A 202 12.97 -28.73 -27.79
C ASP A 202 12.98 -29.62 -26.53
N GLY A 203 14.15 -29.85 -25.95
CA GLY A 203 14.30 -30.72 -24.78
C GLY A 203 13.67 -30.10 -23.52
N LEU A 204 12.79 -30.86 -22.88
CA LEU A 204 12.24 -30.54 -21.56
C LEU A 204 12.96 -31.32 -20.47
N PRO A 205 13.00 -30.82 -19.22
CA PRO A 205 13.52 -31.58 -18.10
C PRO A 205 12.80 -32.94 -17.95
N VAL A 206 13.57 -34.01 -17.79
CA VAL A 206 13.01 -35.37 -17.61
C VAL A 206 12.68 -35.64 -16.15
N LYS A 207 13.55 -35.17 -15.26
CA LYS A 207 13.34 -35.25 -13.82
C LYS A 207 14.18 -34.24 -13.09
N GLY A 208 13.74 -33.86 -11.92
CA GLY A 208 14.51 -32.98 -11.05
C GLY A 208 13.80 -32.68 -9.74
N ARG A 209 14.60 -32.16 -8.83
CA ARG A 209 14.15 -31.64 -7.54
C ARG A 209 14.97 -30.42 -7.19
N ALA A 210 14.31 -29.38 -6.73
CA ALA A 210 14.97 -28.20 -6.19
C ALA A 210 14.26 -27.77 -4.90
N VAL A 211 15.03 -27.38 -3.91
CA VAL A 211 14.53 -26.86 -2.64
C VAL A 211 15.14 -25.48 -2.43
N ALA A 212 14.30 -24.49 -2.26
CA ALA A 212 14.69 -23.13 -1.94
C ALA A 212 14.21 -22.77 -0.52
N THR A 213 15.15 -22.33 0.33
CA THR A 213 14.82 -21.78 1.65
C THR A 213 14.90 -20.27 1.60
N LEU A 214 13.79 -19.60 1.89
CA LEU A 214 13.64 -18.15 1.86
C LEU A 214 13.50 -17.62 3.29
N ASN A 215 14.23 -16.56 3.59
CA ASN A 215 14.12 -15.83 4.84
C ASN A 215 13.40 -14.51 4.58
N LEU A 216 12.13 -14.41 5.01
CA LEU A 216 11.29 -13.26 4.74
C LEU A 216 11.36 -12.24 5.89
N PRO A 217 11.21 -10.95 5.60
CA PRO A 217 11.23 -9.90 6.63
C PRO A 217 9.99 -9.87 7.52
N GLN A 218 8.91 -10.54 7.10
CA GLN A 218 7.63 -10.63 7.81
C GLN A 218 7.24 -12.09 8.01
N GLU A 219 6.33 -12.36 8.93
CA GLU A 219 5.77 -13.71 9.07
C GLU A 219 5.03 -14.16 7.80
N PRO A 220 5.27 -15.41 7.35
CA PRO A 220 6.19 -16.39 7.93
C PRO A 220 7.65 -16.03 7.66
N SER A 221 8.49 -16.03 8.70
CA SER A 221 9.90 -15.62 8.58
C SER A 221 10.76 -16.59 7.78
N LEU A 222 10.40 -17.87 7.76
CA LEU A 222 11.16 -18.91 7.10
C LEU A 222 10.23 -19.83 6.29
N VAL A 223 10.51 -19.90 4.99
CA VAL A 223 9.71 -20.65 4.01
C VAL A 223 10.61 -21.56 3.20
N ASP A 224 10.23 -22.82 3.06
CA ASP A 224 10.86 -23.80 2.17
C ASP A 224 9.95 -24.04 0.95
N ALA A 225 10.48 -23.80 -0.24
CA ALA A 225 9.82 -24.09 -1.52
C ALA A 225 10.48 -25.31 -2.15
N GLU A 226 9.74 -26.36 -2.36
CA GLU A 226 10.18 -27.59 -2.99
C GLU A 226 9.54 -27.76 -4.36
N LEU A 227 10.37 -27.88 -5.39
CA LEU A 227 9.96 -28.13 -6.76
C LEU A 227 10.41 -29.54 -7.15
N GLU A 228 9.47 -30.40 -7.46
CA GLU A 228 9.73 -31.73 -8.02
C GLU A 228 9.10 -31.85 -9.40
N TRP A 229 9.76 -32.54 -10.32
CA TRP A 229 9.18 -32.86 -11.60
C TRP A 229 9.68 -34.21 -12.14
N ARG A 230 8.84 -34.83 -12.93
CA ARG A 230 9.11 -36.05 -13.64
C ARG A 230 8.42 -36.01 -15.01
N GLU A 231 9.22 -36.16 -16.07
CA GLU A 231 8.75 -36.03 -17.45
C GLU A 231 8.07 -34.68 -17.68
N ASN A 232 6.80 -34.69 -18.01
CA ASN A 232 6.04 -33.47 -18.35
C ASN A 232 5.24 -32.93 -17.15
N THR A 233 5.30 -33.55 -16.00
CA THR A 233 4.53 -33.18 -14.82
C THR A 233 5.42 -32.87 -13.63
N GLY A 234 4.95 -32.03 -12.75
CA GLY A 234 5.63 -31.74 -11.50
C GLY A 234 4.71 -31.12 -10.47
N GLN A 235 5.33 -30.75 -9.34
CA GLN A 235 4.65 -30.14 -8.23
C GLN A 235 5.57 -29.13 -7.57
N LEU A 236 5.04 -27.97 -7.23
CA LEU A 236 5.67 -26.98 -6.38
C LEU A 236 4.93 -26.94 -5.05
N ILE A 237 5.62 -27.25 -3.96
CA ILE A 237 5.09 -27.16 -2.59
C ILE A 237 5.87 -26.09 -1.85
N VAL A 238 5.16 -25.17 -1.23
CA VAL A 238 5.75 -24.12 -0.38
C VAL A 238 5.23 -24.27 1.03
N MET A 239 6.14 -24.48 1.98
CA MET A 239 5.84 -24.72 3.39
C MET A 239 6.48 -23.63 4.26
N ALA A 240 5.74 -23.13 5.24
CA ALA A 240 6.33 -22.36 6.32
C ALA A 240 6.75 -23.32 7.45
N ARG A 241 7.85 -23.02 8.13
CA ARG A 241 8.35 -23.91 9.20
C ARG A 241 7.46 -23.94 10.44
N ASP A 242 6.65 -22.92 10.64
CA ASP A 242 5.70 -22.79 11.75
C ASP A 242 4.32 -23.36 11.43
N ASN A 243 4.08 -23.84 10.21
CA ASN A 243 2.79 -24.36 9.77
C ASN A 243 2.93 -25.76 9.16
N ALA A 244 2.02 -26.63 9.54
CA ALA A 244 1.97 -28.00 9.02
C ALA A 244 1.32 -28.09 7.62
N ASP A 245 0.45 -27.14 7.28
CA ASP A 245 -0.22 -27.11 5.99
C ASP A 245 0.59 -26.33 4.98
N PRO A 246 0.68 -26.78 3.71
CA PRO A 246 1.40 -26.05 2.68
C PRO A 246 0.75 -24.68 2.40
N LEU A 247 1.59 -23.66 2.25
CA LEU A 247 1.16 -22.34 1.77
C LEU A 247 0.77 -22.38 0.29
N LEU A 248 1.51 -23.16 -0.50
CA LEU A 248 1.23 -23.41 -1.91
C LEU A 248 1.41 -24.89 -2.20
N ASP A 249 0.51 -25.45 -2.98
CA ASP A 249 0.58 -26.82 -3.53
C ASP A 249 0.11 -26.73 -4.99
N LEU A 250 1.07 -26.66 -5.91
CA LEU A 250 0.86 -26.35 -7.32
C LEU A 250 1.31 -27.52 -8.19
N PRO A 251 0.44 -28.50 -8.48
CA PRO A 251 0.72 -29.50 -9.51
C PRO A 251 0.70 -28.85 -10.90
N TRP A 252 1.70 -29.13 -11.69
CA TRP A 252 1.84 -28.53 -13.02
C TRP A 252 2.12 -29.56 -14.11
N LEU A 253 1.76 -29.18 -15.33
CA LEU A 253 2.04 -29.91 -16.55
C LEU A 253 2.74 -28.97 -17.54
N ILE A 254 3.83 -29.44 -18.13
CA ILE A 254 4.55 -28.71 -19.18
C ILE A 254 4.54 -29.52 -20.49
N THR A 255 4.28 -28.83 -21.58
CA THR A 255 4.42 -29.34 -22.94
C THR A 255 5.27 -28.35 -23.75
N HIS A 256 5.58 -28.67 -25.00
CA HIS A 256 6.33 -27.75 -25.89
C HIS A 256 5.62 -26.40 -26.07
N GLU A 257 4.30 -26.36 -26.02
CA GLU A 257 3.52 -25.14 -26.29
C GLU A 257 2.97 -24.48 -25.03
N GLN A 258 2.75 -25.26 -23.99
CA GLN A 258 1.99 -24.84 -22.83
C GLN A 258 2.63 -25.25 -21.50
N PHE A 259 2.55 -24.35 -20.52
CA PHE A 259 2.69 -24.66 -19.11
C PHE A 259 1.34 -24.44 -18.41
N THR A 260 0.87 -25.43 -17.64
CA THR A 260 -0.44 -25.37 -16.97
C THR A 260 -0.37 -25.81 -15.52
N ILE A 261 -1.06 -25.06 -14.65
CA ILE A 261 -1.45 -25.44 -13.30
C ILE A 261 -2.97 -25.54 -13.32
N SER A 262 -3.54 -26.74 -13.24
CA SER A 262 -5.00 -26.93 -13.39
C SER A 262 -5.76 -26.95 -12.07
N ASP A 263 -5.14 -27.40 -10.98
CA ASP A 263 -5.77 -27.52 -9.66
C ASP A 263 -4.77 -27.16 -8.54
N GLY A 264 -4.18 -25.99 -8.64
CA GLY A 264 -3.32 -25.47 -7.60
C GLY A 264 -4.11 -25.09 -6.34
N ARG A 265 -3.53 -25.30 -5.19
CA ARG A 265 -4.08 -24.90 -3.89
C ARG A 265 -3.14 -23.94 -3.22
N TRP A 266 -3.71 -22.98 -2.48
CA TRP A 266 -2.96 -22.04 -1.69
C TRP A 266 -3.67 -21.76 -0.37
N ASN A 267 -2.89 -21.50 0.68
CA ASN A 267 -3.37 -21.22 2.01
C ASN A 267 -2.43 -20.23 2.68
N TRP A 268 -2.98 -19.09 3.11
CA TRP A 268 -2.23 -18.03 3.77
C TRP A 268 -2.87 -17.67 5.10
N PRO A 269 -2.45 -18.32 6.20
CA PRO A 269 -3.09 -18.17 7.52
C PRO A 269 -2.63 -16.95 8.32
N TYR A 270 -1.80 -16.09 7.73
CA TYR A 270 -1.14 -14.99 8.42
C TYR A 270 -1.94 -13.67 8.33
N GLN A 271 -1.54 -12.67 9.13
CA GLN A 271 -2.10 -11.31 9.15
C GLN A 271 -3.56 -11.21 9.63
N GLY A 272 -4.00 -12.12 10.50
CA GLY A 272 -5.34 -12.07 11.10
C GLY A 272 -6.51 -12.43 10.19
N PHE A 273 -6.25 -12.63 8.88
CA PHE A 273 -7.22 -13.09 7.89
C PHE A 273 -6.72 -14.38 7.25
N PRO A 274 -7.30 -15.55 7.61
CA PRO A 274 -6.97 -16.77 6.90
C PRO A 274 -7.52 -16.71 5.48
N LEU A 275 -6.62 -16.67 4.50
CA LEU A 275 -6.95 -16.72 3.09
C LEU A 275 -6.59 -18.08 2.53
N SER A 276 -7.47 -18.68 1.75
CA SER A 276 -7.20 -19.94 1.06
C SER A 276 -7.92 -19.96 -0.28
N GLY A 277 -7.58 -20.93 -1.10
CA GLY A 277 -8.27 -21.07 -2.36
C GLY A 277 -7.61 -22.03 -3.33
N ARG A 278 -8.10 -21.97 -4.55
CA ARG A 278 -7.56 -22.71 -5.69
C ARG A 278 -7.11 -21.76 -6.78
N MET A 279 -6.17 -22.22 -7.58
CA MET A 279 -5.71 -21.46 -8.74
C MET A 279 -5.51 -22.40 -9.94
N GLY A 280 -5.82 -21.87 -11.11
CA GLY A 280 -5.46 -22.44 -12.37
C GLY A 280 -4.72 -21.40 -13.19
N ILE A 281 -3.58 -21.75 -13.75
CA ILE A 281 -2.75 -20.88 -14.58
C ILE A 281 -2.41 -21.60 -15.86
N LYS A 282 -2.45 -20.88 -16.97
CA LYS A 282 -2.06 -21.36 -18.30
C LYS A 282 -1.12 -20.35 -18.92
N ILE A 283 0.01 -20.83 -19.38
CA ILE A 283 1.01 -20.04 -20.09
C ILE A 283 1.21 -20.67 -21.46
N ASP A 284 0.76 -19.99 -22.50
CA ASP A 284 0.94 -20.40 -23.89
C ASP A 284 2.24 -19.79 -24.44
N ASN A 285 2.91 -20.50 -25.34
CA ASN A 285 4.14 -20.06 -26.01
C ASN A 285 5.30 -19.72 -25.07
N TRP A 286 5.39 -20.38 -23.94
CA TRP A 286 6.41 -20.11 -22.91
C TRP A 286 7.85 -20.22 -23.44
N GLN A 287 8.09 -21.02 -24.48
CA GLN A 287 9.41 -21.19 -25.12
C GLN A 287 9.91 -19.94 -25.83
N GLN A 288 9.01 -19.04 -26.22
CA GLN A 288 9.38 -17.77 -26.88
C GLN A 288 9.84 -16.71 -25.90
N GLY A 289 9.99 -17.07 -24.61
CA GLY A 289 10.32 -16.18 -23.52
C GLY A 289 9.07 -15.51 -22.90
N LEU A 290 9.24 -15.01 -21.67
CA LEU A 290 8.14 -14.39 -20.91
C LEU A 290 7.47 -13.23 -21.66
N GLU A 291 8.26 -12.48 -22.44
CA GLU A 291 7.75 -11.32 -23.20
C GLU A 291 6.76 -11.69 -24.31
N ASN A 292 6.85 -12.90 -24.82
CA ASN A 292 6.00 -13.42 -25.89
C ASN A 292 4.96 -14.43 -25.40
N ALA A 293 5.12 -14.94 -24.19
CA ALA A 293 4.20 -15.86 -23.58
C ALA A 293 2.84 -15.20 -23.28
N LEU A 294 1.75 -15.92 -23.52
CA LEU A 294 0.42 -15.52 -23.17
C LEU A 294 0.01 -16.19 -21.85
N ILE A 295 -0.24 -15.38 -20.84
CA ILE A 295 -0.58 -15.84 -19.49
C ILE A 295 -2.07 -15.62 -19.29
N SER A 296 -2.76 -16.65 -18.81
CA SER A 296 -4.15 -16.56 -18.39
C SER A 296 -4.39 -17.44 -17.17
N GLY A 297 -5.43 -17.15 -16.43
CA GLY A 297 -5.75 -17.99 -15.28
C GLY A 297 -6.94 -17.50 -14.48
N ARG A 298 -7.21 -18.28 -13.44
CA ARG A 298 -8.25 -18.02 -12.46
C ARG A 298 -7.77 -18.35 -11.06
N ILE A 299 -7.96 -17.43 -10.15
CA ILE A 299 -7.64 -17.61 -8.73
C ILE A 299 -8.93 -17.43 -7.94
N ASN A 300 -9.28 -18.43 -7.14
CA ASN A 300 -10.37 -18.35 -6.18
C ASN A 300 -9.78 -18.02 -4.81
N VAL A 301 -10.41 -17.10 -4.12
CA VAL A 301 -10.04 -16.66 -2.77
C VAL A 301 -11.19 -16.93 -1.83
N LEU A 302 -10.92 -17.60 -0.74
CA LEU A 302 -11.86 -17.85 0.33
C LEU A 302 -11.26 -17.34 1.64
N THR A 303 -12.09 -16.71 2.44
CA THR A 303 -11.75 -16.39 3.83
C THR A 303 -12.88 -16.78 4.74
N GLN A 304 -12.56 -17.37 5.90
CA GLN A 304 -13.51 -17.70 6.94
C GLN A 304 -12.79 -17.59 8.28
N GLY A 305 -13.02 -16.50 8.98
CA GLY A 305 -12.42 -16.20 10.27
C GLY A 305 -13.41 -15.52 11.21
N GLU A 306 -12.97 -15.22 12.42
CA GLU A 306 -13.79 -14.52 13.43
C GLU A 306 -14.23 -13.13 12.94
N ALA A 307 -13.40 -12.46 12.17
CA ALA A 307 -13.67 -11.13 11.62
C ALA A 307 -14.68 -11.14 10.46
N GLY A 308 -14.90 -12.27 9.80
CA GLY A 308 -15.84 -12.36 8.68
C GLY A 308 -15.55 -13.52 7.74
N LYS A 309 -16.36 -13.61 6.69
CA LYS A 309 -16.23 -14.59 5.62
C LYS A 309 -16.37 -13.93 4.26
N GLY A 310 -15.72 -14.49 3.26
CA GLY A 310 -15.80 -13.96 1.91
C GLY A 310 -15.31 -14.94 0.88
N ASN A 311 -15.71 -14.68 -0.35
CA ASN A 311 -15.18 -15.37 -1.53
C ASN A 311 -14.94 -14.35 -2.63
N ALA A 312 -13.92 -14.58 -3.40
CA ALA A 312 -13.60 -13.78 -4.58
C ALA A 312 -13.02 -14.67 -5.66
N VAL A 313 -13.19 -14.24 -6.90
CA VAL A 313 -12.63 -14.89 -8.08
C VAL A 313 -11.91 -13.83 -8.90
N LEU A 314 -10.63 -14.04 -9.09
CA LEU A 314 -9.81 -13.26 -10.00
C LEU A 314 -9.62 -14.07 -11.30
N ASN A 315 -10.14 -13.56 -12.41
CA ASN A 315 -9.81 -14.05 -13.75
C ASN A 315 -8.82 -13.08 -14.38
N PHE A 316 -7.80 -13.58 -15.03
CA PHE A 316 -6.82 -12.77 -15.72
C PHE A 316 -6.39 -13.38 -17.04
N GLY A 317 -6.00 -12.53 -17.97
CA GLY A 317 -5.54 -12.91 -19.28
C GLY A 317 -6.65 -13.29 -20.29
N PRO A 318 -6.25 -13.74 -21.50
CA PRO A 318 -4.85 -13.85 -21.93
C PRO A 318 -4.16 -12.49 -22.03
N GLY A 319 -2.93 -12.43 -21.56
CA GLY A 319 -2.13 -11.22 -21.55
C GLY A 319 -0.63 -11.49 -21.47
N LYS A 320 0.16 -10.45 -21.60
CA LYS A 320 1.62 -10.51 -21.55
C LYS A 320 2.16 -9.78 -20.33
N LEU A 321 3.17 -10.37 -19.71
CA LEU A 321 3.99 -9.74 -18.70
C LEU A 321 5.36 -9.44 -19.29
N SER A 322 5.81 -8.20 -19.17
CA SER A 322 7.09 -7.74 -19.73
C SER A 322 7.83 -6.87 -18.72
N MET A 323 9.15 -6.88 -18.82
CA MET A 323 9.99 -5.95 -18.06
C MET A 323 9.80 -4.49 -18.50
N ASP A 324 9.32 -4.27 -19.73
CA ASP A 324 9.10 -2.92 -20.27
C ASP A 324 7.64 -2.49 -20.19
N ASN A 325 6.73 -3.31 -20.74
CA ASN A 325 5.31 -2.97 -20.79
C ASN A 325 4.43 -4.22 -20.77
N SER A 326 3.84 -4.49 -19.63
CA SER A 326 2.87 -5.56 -19.44
C SER A 326 1.48 -5.14 -19.91
N VAL A 327 0.71 -6.08 -20.43
CA VAL A 327 -0.70 -5.90 -20.79
C VAL A 327 -1.48 -7.14 -20.38
N MET A 328 -2.17 -7.06 -19.23
CA MET A 328 -2.93 -8.17 -18.67
C MET A 328 -4.34 -7.71 -18.30
N PRO A 329 -5.37 -8.13 -19.03
CA PRO A 329 -6.74 -7.89 -18.60
C PRO A 329 -7.05 -8.73 -17.35
N MET A 330 -7.77 -8.13 -16.40
CA MET A 330 -8.10 -8.75 -15.12
C MET A 330 -9.56 -8.46 -14.78
N GLN A 331 -10.20 -9.38 -14.10
CA GLN A 331 -11.53 -9.18 -13.55
C GLN A 331 -11.63 -9.85 -12.18
N LEU A 332 -11.81 -9.03 -11.15
CA LEU A 332 -12.13 -9.48 -9.82
C LEU A 332 -13.63 -9.39 -9.58
N THR A 333 -14.22 -10.50 -9.14
CA THR A 333 -15.59 -10.53 -8.63
C THR A 333 -15.59 -11.18 -7.26
N GLY A 334 -16.36 -10.64 -6.32
CA GLY A 334 -16.37 -11.22 -5.00
C GLY A 334 -17.49 -10.71 -4.12
N GLU A 335 -17.67 -11.42 -3.04
CA GLU A 335 -18.59 -11.09 -1.97
C GLU A 335 -17.91 -11.37 -0.63
N ALA A 336 -18.05 -10.44 0.31
CA ALA A 336 -17.54 -10.61 1.66
C ALA A 336 -18.57 -10.15 2.67
N LYS A 337 -18.62 -10.82 3.82
CA LYS A 337 -19.47 -10.45 4.95
C LYS A 337 -18.60 -10.24 6.18
N GLN A 338 -18.74 -9.07 6.79
CA GLN A 338 -18.08 -8.70 8.03
C GLN A 338 -19.14 -8.17 9.00
N GLY A 339 -19.40 -8.89 10.07
CA GLY A 339 -20.51 -8.58 10.95
C GLY A 339 -21.84 -8.63 10.18
N ASN A 340 -22.57 -7.52 10.21
CA ASN A 340 -23.85 -7.35 9.49
C ASN A 340 -23.68 -6.66 8.12
N LEU A 341 -22.46 -6.30 7.73
CA LEU A 341 -22.17 -5.67 6.44
C LEU A 341 -21.80 -6.73 5.39
N ILE A 342 -22.32 -6.55 4.19
CA ILE A 342 -22.03 -7.36 3.01
C ILE A 342 -21.38 -6.45 1.97
N PHE A 343 -20.26 -6.91 1.44
CA PHE A 343 -19.51 -6.22 0.39
C PHE A 343 -19.58 -7.00 -0.91
N TYR A 344 -19.74 -6.32 -2.01
CA TYR A 344 -19.73 -6.86 -3.36
C TYR A 344 -18.68 -6.14 -4.19
N ALA A 345 -17.89 -6.89 -4.93
CA ALA A 345 -16.90 -6.35 -5.84
C ALA A 345 -17.14 -6.88 -7.26
N ARG A 346 -17.09 -5.98 -8.22
CA ARG A 346 -16.98 -6.28 -9.65
C ARG A 346 -15.98 -5.29 -10.24
N LEU A 347 -14.75 -5.75 -10.43
CA LEU A 347 -13.63 -4.90 -10.73
C LEU A 347 -12.93 -5.36 -12.02
N PRO A 348 -13.45 -5.00 -13.21
CA PRO A 348 -12.68 -5.12 -14.43
C PRO A 348 -11.50 -4.14 -14.38
N ALA A 349 -10.32 -4.63 -14.70
CA ALA A 349 -9.09 -3.87 -14.64
C ALA A 349 -8.10 -4.33 -15.70
N LYS A 350 -7.06 -3.53 -15.92
CA LYS A 350 -5.95 -3.85 -16.79
C LYS A 350 -4.64 -3.59 -16.06
N LEU A 351 -3.83 -4.62 -15.96
CA LEU A 351 -2.46 -4.48 -15.48
C LEU A 351 -1.59 -3.97 -16.63
N THR A 352 -0.87 -2.89 -16.40
CA THR A 352 0.03 -2.24 -17.36
C THR A 352 1.35 -1.89 -16.68
N GLY A 353 2.31 -1.36 -17.44
CA GLY A 353 3.62 -1.00 -16.92
C GLY A 353 4.60 -2.16 -16.91
N SER A 354 5.80 -1.93 -16.40
CA SER A 354 6.83 -2.94 -16.26
C SER A 354 6.57 -3.86 -15.06
N LEU A 355 7.17 -5.05 -15.03
CA LEU A 355 7.12 -5.92 -13.85
C LEU A 355 7.76 -5.28 -12.61
N SER A 356 8.70 -4.35 -12.80
CA SER A 356 9.32 -3.59 -11.72
C SER A 356 8.50 -2.40 -11.22
N ASP A 357 7.61 -1.86 -12.08
CA ASP A 357 6.70 -0.75 -11.76
C ASP A 357 5.31 -1.02 -12.38
N PRO A 358 4.55 -1.98 -11.83
CA PRO A 358 3.25 -2.33 -12.35
C PRO A 358 2.20 -1.28 -11.99
N ALA A 359 1.23 -1.11 -12.87
CA ALA A 359 0.07 -0.26 -12.67
C ALA A 359 -1.22 -1.01 -12.98
N LEU A 360 -2.17 -0.96 -12.06
CA LEU A 360 -3.50 -1.51 -12.24
C LEU A 360 -4.47 -0.38 -12.55
N ALA A 361 -5.05 -0.36 -13.73
CA ALA A 361 -6.07 0.60 -14.14
C ALA A 361 -7.45 -0.05 -14.14
N PHE A 362 -8.39 0.49 -13.38
CA PHE A 362 -9.77 0.01 -13.39
C PHE A 362 -10.51 0.49 -14.63
N GLU A 363 -11.21 -0.43 -15.27
CA GLU A 363 -11.96 -0.18 -16.49
C GLU A 363 -13.42 0.26 -16.20
N PRO A 364 -14.15 0.76 -17.21
CA PRO A 364 -15.55 1.09 -17.06
C PRO A 364 -16.36 -0.09 -16.52
N GLY A 365 -17.25 0.19 -15.56
CA GLY A 365 -18.02 -0.81 -14.85
C GLY A 365 -17.38 -1.34 -13.55
N ALA A 366 -16.17 -0.91 -13.23
CA ALA A 366 -15.54 -1.23 -11.94
C ALA A 366 -16.34 -0.58 -10.78
N LEU A 367 -16.83 -1.41 -9.88
CA LEU A 367 -17.72 -1.00 -8.81
C LEU A 367 -17.49 -1.86 -7.56
N LEU A 368 -17.31 -1.20 -6.41
CA LEU A 368 -17.49 -1.78 -5.09
C LEU A 368 -18.85 -1.33 -4.54
N ARG A 369 -19.52 -2.23 -3.87
CA ARG A 369 -20.80 -1.97 -3.20
C ARG A 369 -20.80 -2.58 -1.82
N SER A 370 -21.43 -1.92 -0.87
CA SER A 370 -21.72 -2.54 0.42
C SER A 370 -23.13 -2.19 0.89
N ARG A 371 -23.70 -3.07 1.71
CA ARG A 371 -25.00 -2.88 2.35
C ARG A 371 -25.03 -3.63 3.67
N GLY A 372 -25.96 -3.27 4.50
CA GLY A 372 -26.24 -3.96 5.76
C GLY A 372 -26.35 -3.01 6.92
N ARG A 373 -26.22 -3.53 8.14
CA ARG A 373 -26.36 -2.77 9.37
C ARG A 373 -25.01 -2.44 9.96
N LEU A 374 -24.70 -1.16 10.06
CA LEU A 374 -23.42 -0.70 10.63
C LEU A 374 -23.46 -0.71 12.17
N ILE A 375 -24.55 -0.20 12.72
CA ILE A 375 -24.90 -0.25 14.14
C ILE A 375 -26.38 -0.58 14.25
N ASP A 376 -26.90 -0.88 15.44
CA ASP A 376 -28.26 -1.37 15.64
C ASP A 376 -29.36 -0.44 15.07
N SER A 377 -29.10 0.86 15.03
CA SER A 377 -30.03 1.88 14.53
C SER A 377 -29.78 2.33 13.10
N LEU A 378 -28.61 2.05 12.52
CA LEU A 378 -28.18 2.56 11.21
C LEU A 378 -28.08 1.44 10.17
N ASP A 379 -29.04 1.41 9.28
CA ASP A 379 -29.07 0.53 8.12
C ASP A 379 -28.47 1.25 6.90
N ILE A 380 -27.47 0.63 6.29
CA ILE A 380 -26.90 1.07 5.02
C ILE A 380 -27.64 0.35 3.91
N ASP A 381 -28.44 1.08 3.16
CA ASP A 381 -29.14 0.55 2.00
C ASP A 381 -28.15 0.21 0.89
N GLU A 382 -27.25 1.14 0.62
CA GLU A 382 -26.15 0.95 -0.34
C GLU A 382 -25.05 1.98 -0.13
N ILE A 383 -23.79 1.51 -0.14
CA ILE A 383 -22.63 2.35 -0.44
C ILE A 383 -22.06 1.88 -1.79
N ARG A 384 -21.84 2.81 -2.70
CA ARG A 384 -21.26 2.56 -4.03
C ARG A 384 -19.96 3.32 -4.15
N TRP A 385 -18.90 2.60 -4.57
CA TRP A 385 -17.62 3.18 -4.97
C TRP A 385 -17.35 2.85 -6.43
N PRO A 386 -17.75 3.73 -7.37
CA PRO A 386 -17.34 3.59 -8.77
C PRO A 386 -15.83 3.83 -8.89
N LEU A 387 -15.12 2.90 -9.51
CA LEU A 387 -13.66 2.94 -9.63
C LEU A 387 -13.18 3.08 -11.08
N ALA A 388 -14.08 3.26 -12.03
CA ALA A 388 -13.71 3.44 -13.44
C ALA A 388 -12.70 4.58 -13.61
N GLY A 389 -11.57 4.32 -14.26
CA GLY A 389 -10.51 5.30 -14.48
C GLY A 389 -9.55 5.51 -13.31
N VAL A 390 -9.75 4.84 -12.19
CA VAL A 390 -8.82 4.84 -11.06
C VAL A 390 -7.63 3.94 -11.38
N LYS A 391 -6.43 4.44 -11.09
CA LYS A 391 -5.18 3.73 -11.30
C LYS A 391 -4.47 3.51 -9.97
N VAL A 392 -4.00 2.29 -9.74
CA VAL A 392 -3.25 1.90 -8.54
C VAL A 392 -1.83 1.54 -8.95
N THR A 393 -0.85 2.15 -8.30
CA THR A 393 0.57 1.87 -8.48
C THR A 393 1.23 1.59 -7.13
N GLN A 394 2.51 1.27 -7.12
CA GLN A 394 3.29 1.15 -5.87
C GLN A 394 3.36 2.47 -5.08
N ARG A 395 3.21 3.61 -5.76
CA ARG A 395 3.22 4.94 -5.13
C ARG A 395 1.90 5.31 -4.48
N GLY A 396 0.81 4.68 -4.91
CA GLY A 396 -0.52 4.95 -4.39
C GLY A 396 -1.61 4.91 -5.44
N VAL A 397 -2.73 5.56 -5.12
CA VAL A 397 -3.93 5.62 -5.93
C VAL A 397 -4.02 6.96 -6.67
N ASP A 398 -4.25 6.90 -7.97
CA ASP A 398 -4.47 8.05 -8.83
C ASP A 398 -5.85 7.99 -9.48
N GLY A 399 -6.47 9.16 -9.66
CA GLY A 399 -7.73 9.29 -10.37
C GLY A 399 -8.88 9.76 -9.49
N ARG A 400 -10.08 9.70 -10.06
CA ARG A 400 -11.30 10.16 -9.43
C ARG A 400 -11.88 9.11 -8.50
N LEU A 401 -11.80 9.35 -7.19
CA LEU A 401 -12.43 8.54 -6.17
C LEU A 401 -13.79 9.11 -5.80
N GLN A 402 -14.82 8.28 -5.92
CA GLN A 402 -16.21 8.62 -5.63
C GLN A 402 -16.79 7.65 -4.61
N ALA A 403 -17.69 8.16 -3.76
CA ALA A 403 -18.53 7.34 -2.91
C ALA A 403 -19.96 7.91 -2.86
N ILE A 404 -20.94 7.04 -2.90
CA ILE A 404 -22.35 7.38 -2.78
C ILE A 404 -22.93 6.50 -1.66
N LEU A 405 -23.36 7.13 -0.58
CA LEU A 405 -23.97 6.46 0.57
C LEU A 405 -25.46 6.76 0.59
N GLN A 406 -26.27 5.72 0.62
CA GLN A 406 -27.69 5.76 0.94
C GLN A 406 -27.91 4.97 2.22
N ALA A 407 -28.48 5.60 3.21
CA ALA A 407 -28.65 4.99 4.51
C ALA A 407 -29.94 5.45 5.20
N HIS A 408 -30.40 4.65 6.13
CA HIS A 408 -31.56 4.90 6.97
C HIS A 408 -31.17 4.70 8.43
N GLU A 409 -31.44 5.71 9.24
CA GLU A 409 -31.34 5.61 10.69
C GLU A 409 -32.78 5.63 11.29
N ASN A 410 -33.09 4.70 12.19
CA ASN A 410 -34.44 4.44 12.66
C ASN A 410 -35.15 5.67 13.23
N GLU A 411 -34.42 6.51 13.94
CA GLU A 411 -34.96 7.71 14.57
C GLU A 411 -34.72 8.97 13.74
N LEU A 412 -33.58 9.03 13.06
CA LEU A 412 -33.16 10.22 12.32
C LEU A 412 -33.71 10.27 10.88
N GLY A 413 -33.99 9.10 10.27
CA GLY A 413 -34.58 9.01 8.94
C GLY A 413 -33.57 8.72 7.81
N ASP A 414 -34.02 8.93 6.58
CA ASP A 414 -33.26 8.61 5.38
C ASP A 414 -32.29 9.72 5.01
N PHE A 415 -31.12 9.35 4.50
CA PHE A 415 -30.17 10.32 3.98
C PHE A 415 -29.30 9.76 2.84
N VAL A 416 -28.82 10.67 2.02
CA VAL A 416 -27.89 10.39 0.92
C VAL A 416 -26.69 11.31 1.04
N LEU A 417 -25.50 10.72 0.99
CA LEU A 417 -24.23 11.45 0.98
C LEU A 417 -23.44 11.09 -0.26
N HIS A 418 -22.84 12.08 -0.89
CA HIS A 418 -21.94 11.94 -2.02
C HIS A 418 -20.55 12.46 -1.63
N MET A 419 -19.54 11.78 -2.07
CA MET A 419 -18.15 12.22 -2.03
C MET A 419 -17.54 12.03 -3.41
N ASP A 420 -16.82 13.05 -3.90
CA ASP A 420 -16.19 13.04 -5.20
C ASP A 420 -14.88 13.82 -5.13
N GLY A 421 -13.78 13.18 -5.49
CA GLY A 421 -12.48 13.80 -5.37
C GLY A 421 -11.42 13.19 -6.25
N LEU A 422 -10.32 13.92 -6.39
CA LEU A 422 -9.16 13.55 -7.17
C LEU A 422 -8.01 13.12 -6.25
N ALA A 423 -7.52 11.91 -6.46
CA ALA A 423 -6.36 11.35 -5.79
C ALA A 423 -5.12 11.45 -6.69
N ASN A 424 -3.98 11.76 -6.07
CA ASN A 424 -2.67 11.79 -6.70
C ASN A 424 -1.67 11.08 -5.79
N ASP A 425 -1.15 9.95 -6.25
CA ASP A 425 -0.24 9.06 -5.48
C ASP A 425 -0.73 8.85 -4.02
N PHE A 426 -2.05 8.73 -3.84
CA PHE A 426 -2.69 8.76 -2.53
C PHE A 426 -2.51 7.43 -1.78
N LEU A 427 -1.98 7.55 -0.58
CA LEU A 427 -1.96 6.53 0.49
C LEU A 427 -2.37 7.22 1.80
N PRO A 428 -2.77 6.49 2.83
CA PRO A 428 -3.16 7.09 4.11
C PRO A 428 -2.10 7.95 4.79
N ASP A 429 -0.83 7.75 4.47
CA ASP A 429 0.34 8.44 5.01
C ASP A 429 1.18 9.19 3.97
N ALA A 430 0.75 9.19 2.70
CA ALA A 430 1.46 9.83 1.62
C ALA A 430 0.51 10.30 0.51
N GLY A 431 1.00 11.21 -0.34
CA GLY A 431 0.24 11.72 -1.47
C GLY A 431 -0.92 12.63 -1.05
N ARG A 432 -1.86 12.81 -1.97
CA ARG A 432 -2.94 13.77 -1.80
C ARG A 432 -4.26 13.25 -2.36
N TRP A 433 -5.35 13.48 -1.60
CA TRP A 433 -6.71 13.29 -2.06
C TRP A 433 -7.52 14.52 -1.72
N GLN A 434 -8.02 15.22 -2.76
CA GLN A 434 -8.89 16.38 -2.62
C GLN A 434 -10.30 15.97 -3.00
N TRP A 435 -11.30 16.32 -2.18
CA TRP A 435 -12.69 15.95 -2.42
C TRP A 435 -13.65 17.09 -2.11
N ARG A 436 -14.79 17.01 -2.72
CA ARG A 436 -16.02 17.68 -2.32
C ARG A 436 -17.01 16.63 -1.85
N TYR A 437 -17.84 17.02 -0.95
CA TYR A 437 -18.95 16.20 -0.47
C TYR A 437 -20.22 17.00 -0.41
N TRP A 438 -21.33 16.33 -0.58
CA TRP A 438 -22.67 16.92 -0.47
C TRP A 438 -23.65 15.81 -0.14
N GLY A 439 -24.78 16.23 0.47
CA GLY A 439 -25.81 15.30 0.81
C GLY A 439 -27.02 16.00 1.37
N ASN A 440 -28.04 15.23 1.57
CA ASN A 440 -29.27 15.67 2.19
C ASN A 440 -29.96 14.51 2.89
N GLY A 441 -30.86 14.86 3.76
CA GLY A 441 -31.64 13.88 4.49
C GLY A 441 -32.81 14.51 5.19
N ARG A 442 -33.58 13.68 5.89
CA ARG A 442 -34.74 14.07 6.68
C ARG A 442 -34.51 13.70 8.13
N PHE A 443 -34.63 14.65 9.01
CA PHE A 443 -34.60 14.42 10.44
C PHE A 443 -36.06 14.15 10.92
N THR A 444 -36.40 12.88 11.04
CA THR A 444 -37.77 12.40 11.28
C THR A 444 -38.37 12.96 12.57
N PRO A 445 -37.67 13.05 13.70
CA PRO A 445 -38.27 13.53 14.96
C PRO A 445 -38.87 14.93 14.87
N MET A 446 -38.28 15.79 14.02
CA MET A 446 -38.76 17.17 13.82
C MET A 446 -39.31 17.41 12.43
N ASN A 447 -39.45 16.35 11.63
CA ASN A 447 -39.88 16.43 10.23
C ASN A 447 -39.12 17.48 9.40
N ALA A 448 -37.85 17.66 9.71
CA ALA A 448 -36.99 18.68 9.12
C ALA A 448 -36.07 18.09 8.05
N ARG A 449 -35.86 18.86 6.98
CA ARG A 449 -34.89 18.53 5.95
C ARG A 449 -33.55 19.18 6.29
N TRP A 450 -32.49 18.43 6.14
CA TRP A 450 -31.14 18.93 6.28
C TRP A 450 -30.34 18.71 5.01
N ASP A 451 -29.33 19.53 4.83
CA ASP A 451 -28.32 19.37 3.79
C ASP A 451 -26.91 19.46 4.37
N VAL A 452 -25.96 19.00 3.62
CA VAL A 452 -24.54 19.18 3.89
C VAL A 452 -23.78 19.34 2.58
N ALA A 453 -22.82 20.24 2.56
CA ALA A 453 -21.89 20.40 1.45
C ALA A 453 -20.56 20.92 1.97
N GLY A 454 -19.50 20.59 1.28
CA GLY A 454 -18.17 21.08 1.63
C GLY A 454 -17.06 20.51 0.77
N LYS A 455 -15.85 20.87 1.17
CA LYS A 455 -14.60 20.45 0.52
C LYS A 455 -13.61 20.02 1.57
N GLY A 456 -12.78 19.06 1.23
CA GLY A 456 -11.72 18.58 2.08
C GLY A 456 -10.50 18.09 1.30
N GLU A 457 -9.47 17.82 2.05
CA GLU A 457 -8.21 17.32 1.54
C GLU A 457 -7.57 16.38 2.55
N TRP A 458 -7.04 15.29 2.04
CA TRP A 458 -6.15 14.42 2.81
C TRP A 458 -4.78 14.46 2.15
N HIS A 459 -3.81 15.03 2.84
CA HIS A 459 -2.45 15.17 2.37
C HIS A 459 -1.49 14.63 3.43
N ASP A 460 -0.72 13.62 3.07
CA ASP A 460 0.11 12.86 4.00
C ASP A 460 -0.73 12.36 5.21
N ASN A 461 -0.34 12.66 6.43
CA ASN A 461 -1.08 12.29 7.64
C ASN A 461 -2.13 13.33 8.07
N THR A 462 -2.39 14.35 7.25
CA THR A 462 -3.26 15.47 7.63
C THR A 462 -4.55 15.46 6.84
N ILE A 463 -5.69 15.44 7.53
CA ILE A 463 -7.02 15.63 6.95
C ILE A 463 -7.45 17.06 7.26
N THR A 464 -7.78 17.82 6.22
CA THR A 464 -8.24 19.19 6.32
C THR A 464 -9.64 19.31 5.72
N LEU A 465 -10.59 19.80 6.50
CA LEU A 465 -11.89 20.20 6.03
C LEU A 465 -11.82 21.69 5.70
N ASN A 466 -11.79 22.02 4.41
CA ASN A 466 -11.60 23.40 3.95
C ASN A 466 -12.90 24.21 3.92
N ASP A 467 -14.03 23.52 3.75
CA ASP A 467 -15.35 24.12 3.67
C ASP A 467 -16.39 23.14 4.20
N LEU A 468 -17.34 23.64 4.93
CA LEU A 468 -18.49 22.92 5.46
C LEU A 468 -19.68 23.89 5.58
N SER A 469 -20.79 23.48 5.03
CA SER A 469 -22.09 24.07 5.32
C SER A 469 -23.09 22.94 5.54
N THR A 470 -23.66 22.87 6.73
CA THR A 470 -24.70 21.89 7.06
C THR A 470 -25.78 22.54 7.91
N GLY A 471 -27.01 22.21 7.68
CA GLY A 471 -28.12 22.78 8.47
C GLY A 471 -29.47 22.31 8.01
N PHE A 472 -30.48 22.94 8.60
CA PHE A 472 -31.89 22.70 8.33
C PHE A 472 -32.50 23.94 7.68
N ASP A 473 -33.50 23.76 6.82
CA ASP A 473 -34.28 24.85 6.28
C ASP A 473 -35.14 25.48 7.41
N GLN A 474 -35.75 24.65 8.22
CA GLN A 474 -36.50 25.02 9.39
C GLN A 474 -36.47 23.87 10.39
N LEU A 475 -36.24 24.17 11.64
CA LEU A 475 -36.28 23.20 12.73
C LEU A 475 -37.43 23.52 13.67
N GLN A 476 -38.34 22.56 13.88
CA GLN A 476 -39.45 22.71 14.80
C GLN A 476 -39.35 21.69 15.94
N TYR A 477 -39.31 22.20 17.17
CA TYR A 477 -39.30 21.37 18.38
C TYR A 477 -40.49 21.78 19.27
N GLY A 478 -41.52 20.95 19.29
CA GLY A 478 -42.78 21.32 19.91
C GLY A 478 -43.40 22.54 19.23
N THR A 479 -43.58 23.61 19.99
CA THR A 479 -44.07 24.89 19.48
C THR A 479 -42.97 25.88 19.10
N MET A 480 -41.73 25.56 19.41
CA MET A 480 -40.56 26.37 19.06
C MET A 480 -40.16 26.12 17.60
N LYS A 481 -39.97 27.22 16.87
CA LYS A 481 -39.47 27.16 15.48
C LYS A 481 -38.17 27.93 15.39
N VAL A 482 -37.15 27.29 14.87
CA VAL A 482 -35.84 27.89 14.55
C VAL A 482 -35.71 28.01 13.05
N GLU A 483 -35.52 29.23 12.55
CA GLU A 483 -35.34 29.49 11.11
C GLU A 483 -33.93 29.20 10.69
N SER A 484 -33.78 28.35 9.65
CA SER A 484 -32.54 28.08 8.93
C SER A 484 -31.27 27.93 9.77
N PRO A 485 -31.28 27.07 10.83
CA PRO A 485 -30.06 26.84 11.61
C PRO A 485 -29.02 26.16 10.73
N ARG A 486 -27.79 26.78 10.66
CA ARG A 486 -26.71 26.34 9.76
C ARG A 486 -25.37 26.43 10.43
N LEU A 487 -24.62 25.36 10.33
CA LEU A 487 -23.20 25.27 10.75
C LEU A 487 -22.29 25.46 9.54
N ILE A 488 -21.36 26.40 9.66
CA ILE A 488 -20.36 26.71 8.64
C ILE A 488 -18.97 26.76 9.24
N LEU A 489 -17.94 26.65 8.41
CA LEU A 489 -16.55 26.86 8.83
C LEU A 489 -16.17 28.34 8.73
N ASP A 490 -15.58 28.88 9.78
CA ASP A 490 -14.88 30.17 9.77
C ASP A 490 -13.39 29.98 9.42
N LYS A 491 -12.81 28.89 9.89
CA LYS A 491 -11.45 28.44 9.55
C LYS A 491 -11.46 26.95 9.30
N PRO A 492 -10.57 26.44 8.44
CA PRO A 492 -10.47 25.03 8.16
C PRO A 492 -10.35 24.18 9.44
N VAL A 493 -11.03 23.05 9.47
CA VAL A 493 -10.82 22.03 10.49
C VAL A 493 -9.67 21.15 10.03
N VAL A 494 -8.63 21.08 10.84
CA VAL A 494 -7.40 20.34 10.55
C VAL A 494 -7.21 19.23 11.56
N TRP A 495 -7.09 18.01 11.07
CA TRP A 495 -6.75 16.85 11.86
C TRP A 495 -5.41 16.26 11.41
N VAL A 496 -4.38 16.41 12.25
CA VAL A 496 -3.06 15.81 12.06
C VAL A 496 -3.06 14.44 12.75
N ARG A 497 -2.90 13.37 11.98
CA ARG A 497 -2.93 11.97 12.44
C ARG A 497 -1.57 11.43 12.82
N ASP A 498 -0.64 12.28 13.21
CA ASP A 498 0.67 11.84 13.68
C ASP A 498 0.53 11.09 15.01
N VAL A 499 1.16 9.92 15.11
CA VAL A 499 1.14 9.08 16.32
C VAL A 499 1.80 9.79 17.51
N GLN A 500 2.84 10.58 17.26
CA GLN A 500 3.60 11.27 18.31
C GLN A 500 2.95 12.59 18.72
N ASN A 501 2.45 13.37 17.77
CA ASN A 501 1.88 14.68 17.97
C ASN A 501 0.53 14.85 17.26
N PRO A 502 -0.51 14.07 17.62
CA PRO A 502 -1.83 14.24 17.03
C PRO A 502 -2.44 15.58 17.43
N SER A 503 -3.09 16.25 16.50
CA SER A 503 -3.79 17.50 16.75
C SER A 503 -5.08 17.60 15.95
N PHE A 504 -6.10 18.24 16.55
CA PHE A 504 -7.37 18.53 15.94
C PHE A 504 -7.77 19.96 16.29
N SER A 505 -8.04 20.80 15.29
CA SER A 505 -8.38 22.20 15.51
C SER A 505 -9.25 22.75 14.39
N GLY A 506 -10.04 23.77 14.69
CA GLY A 506 -10.85 24.47 13.72
C GLY A 506 -11.67 25.60 14.34
N ALA A 507 -12.32 26.37 13.49
CA ALA A 507 -13.27 27.41 13.91
C ALA A 507 -14.56 27.29 13.11
N LEU A 508 -15.69 27.31 13.80
CA LEU A 508 -17.02 27.12 13.24
C LEU A 508 -17.98 28.20 13.72
N SER A 509 -18.97 28.48 12.90
CA SER A 509 -20.11 29.32 13.27
C SER A 509 -21.40 28.54 13.09
N LEU A 510 -22.25 28.56 14.10
CA LEU A 510 -23.62 28.11 14.02
C LEU A 510 -24.54 29.35 13.94
N ASP A 511 -25.11 29.56 12.77
CA ASP A 511 -26.02 30.67 12.51
C ASP A 511 -27.47 30.17 12.49
N ALA A 512 -28.38 30.94 13.07
CA ALA A 512 -29.80 30.68 13.00
C ALA A 512 -30.55 32.01 12.75
N GLY A 513 -31.62 31.95 12.00
CA GLY A 513 -32.55 33.04 11.88
C GLY A 513 -33.30 33.25 13.19
N GLN A 514 -34.47 33.84 13.12
CA GLN A 514 -35.30 34.04 14.31
C GLN A 514 -35.73 32.69 14.92
N THR A 515 -35.78 32.64 16.24
CA THR A 515 -36.42 31.54 16.96
C THR A 515 -37.74 32.02 17.54
N LEU A 516 -38.83 31.40 17.10
CA LEU A 516 -40.18 31.71 17.52
C LEU A 516 -40.60 30.75 18.63
N PHE A 517 -41.08 31.32 19.73
CA PHE A 517 -41.61 30.56 20.86
C PHE A 517 -43.13 30.67 20.94
N THR A 518 -43.74 29.85 21.76
CA THR A 518 -45.16 29.94 22.09
C THR A 518 -45.51 31.31 22.65
N GLY A 519 -46.63 31.89 22.26
CA GLY A 519 -47.08 33.21 22.74
C GLY A 519 -46.48 34.40 22.02
N GLY A 520 -45.71 34.17 20.92
CA GLY A 520 -45.17 35.24 20.10
C GLY A 520 -43.82 35.80 20.58
N SER A 521 -43.20 35.19 21.58
CA SER A 521 -41.80 35.51 21.96
C SER A 521 -40.86 35.16 20.85
N VAL A 522 -39.86 36.01 20.61
CA VAL A 522 -38.88 35.88 19.53
C VAL A 522 -37.49 36.02 20.08
N LEU A 523 -36.66 35.02 19.85
CA LEU A 523 -35.20 35.21 19.94
C LEU A 523 -34.70 35.79 18.63
N PRO A 524 -33.99 36.92 18.63
CA PRO A 524 -33.44 37.49 17.42
C PRO A 524 -32.48 36.53 16.70
N PRO A 525 -32.17 36.78 15.41
CA PRO A 525 -31.17 36.01 14.71
C PRO A 525 -29.91 35.83 15.54
N SER A 526 -29.41 34.60 15.65
CA SER A 526 -28.35 34.22 16.57
C SER A 526 -27.19 33.61 15.84
N THR A 527 -25.97 33.88 16.33
CA THR A 527 -24.71 33.34 15.84
C THR A 527 -23.88 32.85 17.01
N LEU A 528 -23.50 31.59 16.99
CA LEU A 528 -22.54 31.00 17.90
C LEU A 528 -21.20 30.76 17.14
N LYS A 529 -20.18 31.54 17.45
CA LYS A 529 -18.83 31.31 16.93
C LYS A 529 -18.00 30.54 17.95
N PHE A 530 -17.41 29.43 17.53
CA PHE A 530 -16.65 28.61 18.43
C PHE A 530 -15.40 28.01 17.79
N HIS A 531 -14.39 27.76 18.61
CA HIS A 531 -13.17 27.09 18.26
C HIS A 531 -13.15 25.69 18.87
N VAL A 532 -12.67 24.74 18.11
CA VAL A 532 -12.43 23.36 18.56
C VAL A 532 -10.94 23.11 18.63
N GLU A 533 -10.51 22.40 19.67
CA GLU A 533 -9.11 22.06 19.90
C GLU A 533 -9.01 20.73 20.64
N GLY A 534 -8.16 19.83 20.16
CA GLY A 534 -7.98 18.52 20.74
C GLY A 534 -6.90 17.71 20.04
N ARG A 535 -6.91 16.42 20.30
CA ARG A 535 -5.99 15.47 19.66
C ARG A 535 -6.63 14.77 18.46
N GLU A 536 -7.93 14.54 18.53
CA GLU A 536 -8.68 13.77 17.54
C GLU A 536 -10.15 14.23 17.48
N PRO A 537 -10.87 13.95 16.39
CA PRO A 537 -12.27 14.32 16.24
C PRO A 537 -13.21 13.67 17.25
N THR A 538 -12.79 12.58 17.88
CA THR A 538 -13.57 11.86 18.89
C THR A 538 -13.39 12.43 20.30
N TYR A 539 -12.39 13.29 20.49
CA TYR A 539 -12.17 13.96 21.79
C TYR A 539 -11.58 15.34 21.59
N PHE A 540 -12.39 16.38 21.82
CA PHE A 540 -11.96 17.77 21.71
C PHE A 540 -12.66 18.70 22.71
N LEU A 541 -12.04 19.83 22.94
CA LEU A 541 -12.60 20.96 23.68
C LEU A 541 -13.14 22.00 22.72
N PHE A 542 -14.16 22.73 23.12
CA PHE A 542 -14.67 23.85 22.37
C PHE A 542 -14.88 25.07 23.26
N LYS A 543 -14.70 26.26 22.69
CA LYS A 543 -14.93 27.57 23.32
C LYS A 543 -15.57 28.49 22.30
N GLY A 544 -16.58 29.23 22.68
CA GLY A 544 -17.24 30.14 21.77
C GLY A 544 -18.05 31.22 22.44
N ASP A 545 -18.57 32.11 21.61
CA ASP A 545 -19.43 33.23 21.98
C ASP A 545 -20.70 33.20 21.17
N LEU A 546 -21.87 33.26 21.85
CA LEU A 546 -23.18 33.34 21.26
C LEU A 546 -23.71 34.74 21.34
N HIS A 547 -24.20 35.25 20.20
CA HIS A 547 -24.89 36.50 20.06
C HIS A 547 -26.29 36.27 19.51
N ALA A 548 -27.30 36.94 20.03
CA ALA A 548 -28.68 36.91 19.54
C ALA A 548 -29.23 38.33 19.54
N GLY A 549 -29.06 39.08 18.46
CA GLY A 549 -29.35 40.50 18.41
C GLY A 549 -28.52 41.29 19.43
N ALA A 550 -29.15 41.97 20.36
CA ALA A 550 -28.49 42.69 21.44
C ALA A 550 -28.14 41.78 22.65
N ILE A 551 -28.61 40.53 22.65
CA ILE A 551 -28.32 39.55 23.70
C ILE A 551 -26.94 38.96 23.46
N GLY A 552 -26.08 38.98 24.49
CA GLY A 552 -24.77 38.42 24.43
C GLY A 552 -23.64 39.47 24.58
N PRO A 553 -22.38 39.02 24.50
CA PRO A 553 -21.91 37.64 24.19
C PRO A 553 -22.14 36.64 25.31
N VAL A 554 -22.82 35.55 25.02
CA VAL A 554 -22.89 34.39 25.90
C VAL A 554 -21.64 33.54 25.67
N ARG A 555 -20.81 33.37 26.67
CA ARG A 555 -19.62 32.54 26.57
C ARG A 555 -19.99 31.09 26.78
N VAL A 556 -19.57 30.25 25.86
CA VAL A 556 -19.83 28.81 25.90
C VAL A 556 -18.49 28.06 25.87
N ASN A 557 -18.32 27.07 26.71
CA ASN A 557 -17.22 26.13 26.58
C ASN A 557 -17.67 24.72 26.93
N GLY A 558 -16.90 23.75 26.48
CA GLY A 558 -17.19 22.37 26.79
C GLY A 558 -16.25 21.40 26.12
N ARG A 559 -16.64 20.14 26.18
CA ARG A 559 -15.90 19.04 25.59
C ARG A 559 -16.84 18.03 24.91
N TRP A 560 -16.31 17.40 23.89
CA TRP A 560 -16.85 16.23 23.23
C TRP A 560 -15.95 15.03 23.53
N ASP A 561 -16.52 13.89 23.94
CA ASP A 561 -15.79 12.67 24.28
C ASP A 561 -16.09 11.47 23.35
N GLY A 562 -16.66 11.77 22.17
CA GLY A 562 -17.08 10.77 21.17
C GLY A 562 -18.52 10.29 21.33
N ILE A 563 -19.11 10.45 22.50
CA ILE A 563 -20.47 10.00 22.82
C ILE A 563 -21.28 11.13 23.45
N ARG A 564 -20.65 11.94 24.30
CA ARG A 564 -21.31 12.93 25.13
C ARG A 564 -20.71 14.31 24.94
N LEU A 565 -21.58 15.28 24.73
CA LEU A 565 -21.26 16.70 24.80
C LEU A 565 -21.54 17.20 26.22
N ARG A 566 -20.58 17.91 26.82
CA ARG A 566 -20.74 18.57 28.12
C ARG A 566 -20.16 19.97 28.04
N GLY A 567 -20.84 20.92 28.66
CA GLY A 567 -20.37 22.30 28.66
C GLY A 567 -21.04 23.21 29.65
N ASN A 568 -20.56 24.43 29.64
CA ASN A 568 -21.08 25.52 30.42
C ASN A 568 -21.33 26.75 29.52
N ALA A 569 -22.37 27.52 29.86
CA ALA A 569 -22.67 28.78 29.23
C ALA A 569 -22.85 29.87 30.28
N TRP A 570 -22.29 31.04 30.02
CA TRP A 570 -22.41 32.20 30.89
C TRP A 570 -22.93 33.41 30.12
N TRP A 571 -24.08 33.92 30.53
CA TRP A 571 -24.49 35.27 30.17
C TRP A 571 -23.76 36.24 31.12
N PRO A 572 -22.92 37.14 30.61
CA PRO A 572 -22.43 38.23 31.45
C PRO A 572 -23.60 39.15 31.85
N LYS A 573 -23.40 39.94 32.87
CA LYS A 573 -24.40 40.95 33.28
C LYS A 573 -24.79 41.82 32.08
N GLN A 574 -26.04 41.77 31.72
CA GLN A 574 -26.62 42.58 30.66
C GLN A 574 -27.86 43.33 31.14
N SER A 575 -28.15 44.47 30.50
CA SER A 575 -29.38 45.17 30.71
C SER A 575 -30.60 44.28 30.44
N LEU A 576 -31.54 44.27 31.34
CA LEU A 576 -32.78 43.53 31.20
C LEU A 576 -33.54 43.90 29.89
N THR A 577 -33.41 45.14 29.40
CA THR A 577 -34.07 45.64 28.20
C THR A 577 -33.71 44.90 26.93
N VAL A 578 -32.51 44.29 26.83
CA VAL A 578 -32.10 43.52 25.65
C VAL A 578 -32.93 42.25 25.47
N PHE A 579 -33.58 41.77 26.52
CA PHE A 579 -34.44 40.57 26.53
C PHE A 579 -35.87 40.86 26.13
N GLN A 580 -36.22 42.12 25.80
CA GLN A 580 -37.59 42.53 25.42
C GLN A 580 -38.24 41.64 24.34
N PRO A 581 -37.51 41.17 23.29
CA PRO A 581 -38.09 40.31 22.28
C PRO A 581 -38.58 38.96 22.82
N LEU A 582 -37.99 38.50 23.94
CA LEU A 582 -38.39 37.23 24.59
C LEU A 582 -39.67 37.36 25.44
N VAL A 583 -40.14 38.59 25.69
CA VAL A 583 -41.42 38.81 26.42
C VAL A 583 -42.58 38.57 25.46
N PRO A 584 -43.54 37.68 25.80
CA PRO A 584 -44.72 37.47 24.99
C PRO A 584 -45.47 38.79 24.73
N PRO A 585 -45.85 39.16 23.50
CA PRO A 585 -46.54 40.38 23.17
C PRO A 585 -47.86 40.57 23.91
N ASP A 586 -48.58 39.48 24.20
CA ASP A 586 -49.87 39.47 24.88
C ASP A 586 -49.77 39.97 26.34
N TRP A 587 -48.59 39.86 26.96
CA TRP A 587 -48.35 40.36 28.30
C TRP A 587 -48.30 41.88 28.34
N LYS A 588 -48.10 42.54 27.17
CA LYS A 588 -47.96 44.01 27.06
C LYS A 588 -46.96 44.61 28.05
N MET A 589 -45.97 43.77 28.45
CA MET A 589 -44.94 44.12 29.43
C MET A 589 -43.75 44.73 28.74
N LYS A 590 -43.27 45.87 29.24
CA LYS A 590 -42.08 46.54 28.79
C LYS A 590 -41.01 46.43 29.87
N LEU A 591 -39.89 45.82 29.50
CA LEU A 591 -38.71 45.77 30.33
C LEU A 591 -38.00 47.15 30.32
N ARG A 592 -37.64 47.70 31.45
CA ARG A 592 -37.10 49.05 31.60
C ARG A 592 -35.68 49.06 32.13
N ASP A 593 -35.46 48.64 33.33
CA ASP A 593 -34.20 48.70 34.06
C ASP A 593 -33.88 47.32 34.64
N GLY A 594 -32.67 47.16 35.07
CA GLY A 594 -32.18 45.94 35.71
C GLY A 594 -31.08 45.24 34.95
N GLU A 595 -30.38 44.38 35.66
CA GLU A 595 -29.30 43.56 35.14
C GLU A 595 -29.67 42.07 35.28
N LEU A 596 -29.50 41.31 34.22
CA LEU A 596 -29.69 39.87 34.23
C LEU A 596 -28.37 39.18 33.88
N TYR A 597 -28.00 38.18 34.63
CA TYR A 597 -26.99 37.23 34.23
C TYR A 597 -27.45 35.79 34.47
N VAL A 598 -26.96 34.83 33.65
CA VAL A 598 -27.36 33.43 33.74
C VAL A 598 -26.13 32.55 33.61
N GLN A 599 -26.10 31.49 34.39
CA GLN A 599 -25.07 30.44 34.29
C GLN A 599 -25.80 29.09 34.11
N VAL A 600 -25.31 28.32 33.09
CA VAL A 600 -25.89 27.04 32.72
C VAL A 600 -24.79 26.00 32.54
N ALA A 601 -24.98 24.84 33.12
CA ALA A 601 -24.24 23.64 32.73
C ALA A 601 -25.18 22.77 31.89
N PHE A 602 -24.66 22.22 30.79
CA PHE A 602 -25.44 21.38 29.90
C PHE A 602 -24.72 20.10 29.51
N SER A 603 -25.49 19.09 29.16
CA SER A 603 -24.99 17.85 28.57
C SER A 603 -25.97 17.31 27.51
N ALA A 604 -25.42 16.64 26.50
CA ALA A 604 -26.22 15.94 25.51
C ALA A 604 -25.54 14.57 25.19
N ALA A 605 -26.34 13.53 25.16
CA ALA A 605 -25.93 12.18 24.77
C ALA A 605 -27.09 11.45 24.10
N PRO A 606 -26.83 10.51 23.18
CA PRO A 606 -27.92 9.80 22.49
C PRO A 606 -28.88 9.04 23.41
N ASP A 607 -28.36 8.48 24.49
CA ASP A 607 -29.11 7.70 25.48
C ASP A 607 -29.84 8.53 26.52
N GLN A 608 -29.47 9.81 26.72
CA GLN A 608 -29.98 10.66 27.80
C GLN A 608 -30.63 11.95 27.31
N GLY A 609 -30.56 12.20 25.99
CA GLY A 609 -31.01 13.44 25.41
C GLY A 609 -30.24 14.67 25.90
N PHE A 610 -30.86 15.83 25.79
CA PHE A 610 -30.29 17.09 26.26
C PHE A 610 -30.76 17.38 27.71
N ARG A 611 -29.79 17.71 28.56
CA ARG A 611 -30.00 18.12 29.94
C ARG A 611 -29.24 19.41 30.23
N ALA A 612 -29.87 20.30 30.95
CA ALA A 612 -29.27 21.55 31.37
C ALA A 612 -29.69 21.90 32.80
N GLY A 613 -28.86 22.64 33.50
CA GLY A 613 -29.20 23.14 34.81
C GLY A 613 -28.33 24.35 35.19
N GLY A 614 -28.88 25.25 35.94
CA GLY A 614 -28.18 26.46 36.30
C GLY A 614 -29.07 27.41 37.13
N HIS A 615 -28.67 28.66 37.12
CA HIS A 615 -29.43 29.72 37.82
C HIS A 615 -29.35 31.03 37.05
N GLY A 616 -30.44 31.79 37.10
CA GLY A 616 -30.52 33.17 36.64
C GLY A 616 -30.57 34.12 37.83
N VAL A 617 -29.86 35.23 37.72
CA VAL A 617 -29.83 36.30 38.72
C VAL A 617 -30.35 37.59 38.10
N LEU A 618 -31.43 38.12 38.62
CA LEU A 618 -31.95 39.42 38.25
C LEU A 618 -31.71 40.40 39.42
N LYS A 619 -31.17 41.58 39.10
CA LYS A 619 -30.96 42.68 40.01
C LYS A 619 -31.59 43.94 39.48
N ASP A 620 -32.29 44.66 40.38
CA ASP A 620 -32.96 45.92 40.10
C ASP A 620 -33.88 45.89 38.87
N GLY A 621 -34.53 44.73 38.64
CA GLY A 621 -35.41 44.53 37.48
C GLY A 621 -36.64 45.44 37.55
N SER A 622 -36.97 46.10 36.42
CA SER A 622 -38.19 46.92 36.30
C SER A 622 -38.98 46.52 35.08
N ALA A 623 -40.25 46.30 35.27
CA ALA A 623 -41.16 45.92 34.19
C ALA A 623 -42.48 46.70 34.32
N TRP A 624 -42.94 47.27 33.20
CA TRP A 624 -44.17 48.07 33.15
C TRP A 624 -45.21 47.37 32.28
N MET A 625 -46.38 47.23 32.81
CA MET A 625 -47.61 46.77 32.17
C MET A 625 -48.65 47.91 32.16
N PRO A 626 -49.70 47.83 31.34
CA PRO A 626 -50.64 48.94 31.22
C PRO A 626 -51.21 49.42 32.56
N ASP A 627 -51.49 48.47 33.44
CA ASP A 627 -52.12 48.78 34.73
C ASP A 627 -51.16 48.63 35.96
N ASN A 628 -49.96 48.11 35.72
CA ASN A 628 -49.02 47.78 36.78
C ASN A 628 -47.60 48.17 36.43
N LYS A 629 -46.86 48.71 37.39
CA LYS A 629 -45.41 48.93 37.29
C LYS A 629 -44.75 48.22 38.45
N VAL A 630 -43.75 47.42 38.13
CA VAL A 630 -42.94 46.71 39.13
C VAL A 630 -41.53 47.19 39.00
N ASN A 631 -40.93 47.67 40.07
CA ASN A 631 -39.59 48.25 40.14
C ASN A 631 -38.75 47.55 41.20
N GLY A 632 -37.44 47.46 40.93
CA GLY A 632 -36.48 46.93 41.89
C GLY A 632 -36.69 45.45 42.23
N VAL A 633 -36.83 44.63 41.20
CA VAL A 633 -37.01 43.17 41.37
C VAL A 633 -35.66 42.50 41.47
N ASP A 634 -35.44 41.81 42.58
CA ASP A 634 -34.25 40.99 42.82
C ASP A 634 -34.66 39.52 43.05
N PHE A 635 -34.04 38.59 42.32
CA PHE A 635 -34.16 37.16 42.59
C PHE A 635 -33.01 36.35 42.07
N VAL A 636 -32.81 35.17 42.65
CA VAL A 636 -31.97 34.09 42.12
C VAL A 636 -32.85 32.89 41.83
N LEU A 637 -33.00 32.54 40.55
CA LEU A 637 -33.88 31.46 40.11
C LEU A 637 -33.06 30.29 39.64
N PRO A 638 -32.99 29.19 40.38
CA PRO A 638 -32.45 27.94 39.91
C PRO A 638 -33.41 27.31 38.86
N PHE A 639 -32.83 26.67 37.85
CA PHE A 639 -33.63 25.94 36.85
C PHE A 639 -32.91 24.69 36.37
N ARG A 640 -33.64 23.76 35.85
CA ARG A 640 -33.15 22.58 35.16
C ARG A 640 -34.03 22.21 34.00
N PHE A 641 -33.43 21.62 33.00
CA PHE A 641 -34.08 20.99 31.87
C PHE A 641 -33.72 19.53 31.82
N GLY A 642 -34.68 18.66 31.66
CA GLY A 642 -34.51 17.23 31.48
C GLY A 642 -35.83 16.58 31.10
N ASP A 643 -35.73 15.44 30.40
CA ASP A 643 -36.91 14.68 29.92
C ASP A 643 -37.93 15.54 29.16
N GLY A 644 -37.42 16.53 28.40
CA GLY A 644 -38.21 17.43 27.56
C GLY A 644 -38.98 18.54 28.33
N ALA A 645 -38.74 18.71 29.62
CA ALA A 645 -39.45 19.67 30.47
C ALA A 645 -38.49 20.59 31.23
N TRP A 646 -38.94 21.84 31.40
CA TRP A 646 -38.30 22.83 32.28
C TRP A 646 -38.84 22.73 33.67
N HIS A 647 -37.96 22.75 34.66
CA HIS A 647 -38.29 22.84 36.06
C HIS A 647 -37.65 24.11 36.61
N LEU A 648 -38.48 25.02 37.11
CA LEU A 648 -38.03 26.27 37.72
C LEU A 648 -38.12 26.15 39.24
N GLY A 649 -37.14 26.75 39.92
CA GLY A 649 -37.00 26.73 41.36
C GLY A 649 -36.08 25.64 41.89
N ALA A 650 -35.78 25.70 43.18
CA ALA A 650 -35.01 24.71 43.92
C ALA A 650 -35.94 23.78 44.73
N ARG A 651 -35.37 22.82 45.47
CA ARG A 651 -36.14 21.98 46.41
C ARG A 651 -36.68 22.74 47.60
N GLY A 652 -36.32 24.03 47.74
CA GLY A 652 -36.79 24.95 48.78
C GLY A 652 -37.28 26.28 48.21
N PRO A 653 -37.87 27.15 49.00
CA PRO A 653 -38.42 28.42 48.55
C PRO A 653 -37.33 29.32 47.95
N VAL A 654 -37.67 30.02 46.88
CA VAL A 654 -36.83 31.05 46.23
C VAL A 654 -37.35 32.39 46.66
N THR A 655 -36.49 33.21 47.29
CA THR A 655 -36.90 34.53 47.79
C THR A 655 -36.89 35.55 46.65
N LEU A 656 -38.07 36.15 46.40
CA LEU A 656 -38.28 37.26 45.53
C LEU A 656 -38.37 38.57 46.35
N ARG A 657 -37.56 39.56 45.97
CA ARG A 657 -37.65 40.90 46.55
C ARG A 657 -38.10 41.89 45.49
N ILE A 658 -39.05 42.73 45.85
CA ILE A 658 -39.58 43.76 44.95
C ILE A 658 -39.57 45.09 45.76
N ALA A 659 -38.87 46.08 45.24
CA ALA A 659 -38.78 47.37 45.88
C ALA A 659 -40.12 48.13 45.85
N GLU A 660 -40.85 48.09 44.73
CA GLU A 660 -42.07 48.82 44.55
C GLU A 660 -43.00 48.19 43.50
N VAL A 661 -44.26 48.08 43.80
CA VAL A 661 -45.34 47.74 42.85
C VAL A 661 -46.32 48.88 42.82
N ILE A 662 -46.56 49.44 41.66
CA ILE A 662 -47.51 50.55 41.45
C ILE A 662 -48.68 50.05 40.61
N ASN A 663 -49.85 50.11 41.21
CA ASN A 663 -51.16 49.89 40.55
C ASN A 663 -52.12 50.99 41.08
N LEU A 664 -53.35 50.69 41.31
CA LEU A 664 -54.31 51.58 42.03
C LEU A 664 -53.76 51.97 43.42
N VAL A 665 -52.95 51.12 44.04
CA VAL A 665 -52.26 51.34 45.31
C VAL A 665 -50.79 51.00 45.13
N THR A 666 -49.88 51.81 45.71
CA THR A 666 -48.48 51.54 45.71
C THR A 666 -48.06 50.69 46.89
N ALA A 667 -47.51 49.51 46.63
CA ALA A 667 -46.87 48.65 47.63
C ALA A 667 -45.34 48.70 47.50
N LYS A 668 -44.61 48.76 48.65
CA LYS A 668 -43.16 48.88 48.70
C LYS A 668 -42.49 47.76 49.54
N ASN A 669 -41.26 47.43 49.25
CA ASN A 669 -40.44 46.47 49.99
C ASN A 669 -41.11 45.09 50.16
N ILE A 670 -41.63 44.53 49.06
CA ILE A 670 -42.29 43.23 49.06
C ILE A 670 -41.22 42.13 49.02
N THR A 671 -41.38 41.14 49.89
CA THR A 671 -40.58 39.91 49.89
C THR A 671 -41.55 38.73 49.83
N ALA A 672 -41.36 37.82 48.90
CA ALA A 672 -42.16 36.62 48.75
C ALA A 672 -41.24 35.41 48.54
N ASP A 673 -41.59 34.28 49.11
CA ASP A 673 -40.93 33.02 48.88
C ASP A 673 -41.80 32.20 47.88
N LEU A 674 -41.19 31.87 46.76
CA LEU A 674 -41.80 31.06 45.70
C LEU A 674 -41.37 29.61 45.88
N GLN A 675 -42.33 28.69 45.89
CA GLN A 675 -42.09 27.23 45.92
C GLN A 675 -42.33 26.59 44.59
#